data_efc7c8a1446119a44a502023509d6615
#
_entry.id   efc7c8a1446119a44a502023509d6615
#
_cell.length_a   1.000
_cell.length_b   1.000
_cell.length_c   1.000
_cell.angle_alpha   90.00
_cell.angle_beta   90.00
_cell.angle_gamma   90.00
#
_symmetry.space_group_name_H-M   'P 1'
#
loop_
_entity.id
_entity.type
_entity.pdbx_description
1 polymer ?
#
loop_
_entity_poly.entity_id
_entity_poly.type
_entity_poly.pdbx_seq_one_letter_code
_entity_poly.pdbx_strand_id
1 'polypeptide(L)'
;VNPLPVIVQPTPLALCDDAVADSFTSFDLTLKNTEITVGDGSLEVVYYTTFVDAESATNAIADPTAYTNQAIGTAAPNPQTLHVRVTDLDTGCYDLTTLTIRVLPNPTPSPDPMDLELCDDTNSGDGFEVFDLTTEEIFILNGELGVSATYHETLEDAQAGEDAITAPETYTNIETPAQTIHVRVTNDLTGCYTLVDFDIIVLPLPNATAVADMIACELNTDDVFDFDLNTQSSLILAGQDPSIFEVTYHTSLTDAQDGMNFLGSPYTNSSDPEIIYVSVFNTDTECRNTQLQFTLEVHEAAQASAPLEVYVLCDDNVETDGDPTNDSVQFDLSTQDLLVLNGQDPLNYTVSYYPSQADADQGINALPTLYENGVNPQVIIARVDNDLQVLDATGSLVDSSICYETALVTLEVNPLPIVDIDTDYILCVDTNGTEVLAPLEVDTGLSSVDYTFIWSDATGAIVGTGSSYAPLQGGNYTLEVFDATLSTQCAAPVEVFTVIESTPPLLTAQVSTAAFASTHVIEAVATGQGIYEYSLDQGPWGDSGMFIDVTPGQHVVTARDLNGCGESQVVVYVIDYPLYFTPNGDGYNDTWNIVGIANQANAKIYIFDRYGKLLKQISPSGTGWDGTYNGAQLPSSDYWFTLEYLDPTTG
;
A
#
# COMPACT_ATOMS: atom_id res chain seq x y z
N VAL A 1 -86.18 78.94 54.22
CA VAL A 1 -84.96 79.05 53.43
C VAL A 1 -84.26 77.71 53.67
N ASN A 2 -84.07 76.98 52.58
CA ASN A 2 -83.31 75.73 52.66
C ASN A 2 -81.82 76.07 52.69
N PRO A 3 -80.95 75.28 53.34
CA PRO A 3 -79.52 75.48 53.34
C PRO A 3 -78.96 75.17 51.96
N LEU A 4 -77.84 75.77 51.61
CA LEU A 4 -77.09 75.40 50.44
C LEU A 4 -76.41 74.04 50.67
N PRO A 5 -76.18 73.26 49.58
CA PRO A 5 -75.40 72.04 49.68
C PRO A 5 -74.03 72.32 50.26
N VAL A 6 -73.55 71.41 51.09
CA VAL A 6 -72.19 71.50 51.65
C VAL A 6 -71.25 70.90 50.59
N ILE A 7 -70.42 71.72 50.01
CA ILE A 7 -69.48 71.29 48.98
C ILE A 7 -68.03 71.66 49.34
N VAL A 8 -67.09 70.93 48.78
CA VAL A 8 -65.66 71.23 48.88
C VAL A 8 -65.07 71.42 47.48
N GLN A 9 -64.14 72.33 47.39
CA GLN A 9 -63.37 72.48 46.16
C GLN A 9 -62.44 71.24 46.04
N PRO A 10 -62.56 70.43 44.94
CA PRO A 10 -61.76 69.25 44.77
C PRO A 10 -60.29 69.58 44.49
N THR A 11 -59.45 68.62 44.84
CA THR A 11 -58.07 68.68 44.35
C THR A 11 -58.03 68.56 42.83
N PRO A 12 -57.02 69.17 42.15
CA PRO A 12 -56.90 69.05 40.73
C PRO A 12 -56.88 67.58 40.25
N LEU A 13 -57.58 67.34 39.13
CA LEU A 13 -57.50 66.03 38.46
C LEU A 13 -56.40 66.14 37.38
N ALA A 14 -55.31 65.37 37.62
CA ALA A 14 -54.15 65.34 36.73
C ALA A 14 -54.05 63.96 36.06
N LEU A 15 -53.88 63.92 34.76
CA LEU A 15 -53.62 62.73 33.97
C LEU A 15 -52.41 62.98 33.07
N CYS A 16 -51.72 61.92 32.73
CA CYS A 16 -50.66 62.00 31.72
C CYS A 16 -51.23 62.24 30.33
N ASP A 17 -50.44 62.86 29.47
CA ASP A 17 -50.75 62.98 28.07
C ASP A 17 -51.00 61.66 27.40
N ASP A 18 -51.77 61.62 26.34
CA ASP A 18 -51.92 60.36 25.58
C ASP A 18 -50.70 60.11 24.69
N ALA A 19 -50.84 59.22 23.74
CA ALA A 19 -49.75 58.87 22.84
C ALA A 19 -49.32 60.02 21.90
N VAL A 20 -50.10 61.08 21.83
CA VAL A 20 -49.81 62.30 21.04
C VAL A 20 -49.48 63.43 22.01
N ALA A 21 -48.25 63.88 22.04
CA ALA A 21 -47.74 64.90 22.95
C ALA A 21 -48.33 66.30 22.58
N ASP A 22 -49.66 66.46 22.67
CA ASP A 22 -50.38 67.68 22.27
C ASP A 22 -51.07 68.41 23.44
N SER A 23 -50.90 67.90 24.66
CA SER A 23 -51.49 68.40 25.87
C SER A 23 -53.04 68.28 25.92
N PHE A 24 -53.58 67.36 25.18
CA PHE A 24 -55.00 67.01 25.24
C PHE A 24 -55.12 65.53 25.68
N THR A 25 -56.05 65.28 26.60
CA THR A 25 -56.38 63.94 27.05
C THR A 25 -57.81 63.85 27.52
N SER A 26 -58.34 62.62 27.66
CA SER A 26 -59.72 62.39 28.10
C SER A 26 -59.78 62.17 29.60
N PHE A 27 -60.59 63.03 30.30
CA PHE A 27 -60.75 62.95 31.75
C PHE A 27 -62.08 62.33 32.12
N ASP A 28 -62.14 61.51 33.08
CA ASP A 28 -63.36 61.14 33.80
C ASP A 28 -63.52 62.08 35.00
N LEU A 29 -64.33 63.17 34.78
CA LEU A 29 -64.56 64.17 35.79
C LEU A 29 -65.32 63.63 36.98
N THR A 30 -66.10 62.53 36.80
CA THR A 30 -66.95 61.96 37.81
C THR A 30 -66.13 61.32 38.98
N LEU A 31 -64.88 61.08 38.77
CA LEU A 31 -63.91 60.61 39.82
C LEU A 31 -63.84 61.65 40.96
N LYS A 32 -64.21 62.93 40.73
CA LYS A 32 -64.19 63.99 41.72
C LYS A 32 -65.50 64.19 42.43
N ASN A 33 -66.58 63.53 41.98
CA ASN A 33 -67.90 63.72 42.56
C ASN A 33 -67.96 63.48 44.07
N THR A 34 -67.39 62.41 44.55
CA THR A 34 -67.32 62.03 45.98
C THR A 34 -66.57 63.07 46.81
N GLU A 35 -65.46 63.62 46.24
CA GLU A 35 -64.67 64.66 46.89
C GLU A 35 -65.44 65.92 47.01
N ILE A 36 -66.14 66.35 45.91
CA ILE A 36 -66.93 67.57 45.81
C ILE A 36 -68.12 67.52 46.79
N THR A 37 -68.85 66.44 46.83
CA THR A 37 -70.08 66.26 47.67
C THR A 37 -69.79 65.81 49.12
N VAL A 38 -68.55 65.67 49.46
CA VAL A 38 -68.11 65.08 50.78
C VAL A 38 -68.81 63.73 51.02
N GLY A 39 -69.11 63.01 49.93
CA GLY A 39 -69.74 61.67 49.99
C GLY A 39 -71.25 61.69 50.12
N ASP A 40 -71.90 62.86 50.01
CA ASP A 40 -73.35 62.98 50.05
C ASP A 40 -73.99 62.59 48.73
N GLY A 41 -74.68 61.44 48.71
CA GLY A 41 -75.29 60.86 47.52
C GLY A 41 -76.62 61.55 47.07
N SER A 42 -77.17 62.50 47.91
CA SER A 42 -78.32 63.27 47.54
C SER A 42 -78.01 64.51 46.67
N LEU A 43 -76.74 64.78 46.48
CA LEU A 43 -76.21 65.86 45.67
C LEU A 43 -75.89 65.43 44.25
N GLU A 44 -76.45 66.16 43.28
CA GLU A 44 -76.16 66.02 41.85
C GLU A 44 -74.96 66.93 41.45
N VAL A 45 -73.96 66.39 40.81
CA VAL A 45 -72.76 67.12 40.33
C VAL A 45 -72.82 67.24 38.79
N VAL A 46 -72.81 68.45 38.27
CA VAL A 46 -72.82 68.73 36.84
C VAL A 46 -71.69 69.67 36.50
N TYR A 47 -70.98 69.38 35.43
CA TYR A 47 -69.76 70.06 34.98
C TYR A 47 -70.05 70.97 33.80
N TYR A 48 -69.40 72.15 33.76
CA TYR A 48 -69.58 73.19 32.73
C TYR A 48 -68.19 73.76 32.35
N THR A 49 -68.11 74.23 31.12
CA THR A 49 -66.90 74.88 30.63
C THR A 49 -66.79 76.37 31.02
N THR A 50 -67.92 77.05 31.34
CA THR A 50 -67.93 78.45 31.78
C THR A 50 -68.73 78.63 33.08
N PHE A 51 -68.37 79.66 33.83
CA PHE A 51 -69.11 80.03 35.03
C PHE A 51 -70.58 80.40 34.72
N VAL A 52 -70.85 81.11 33.62
CA VAL A 52 -72.20 81.54 33.20
C VAL A 52 -73.09 80.33 32.90
N ASP A 53 -72.56 79.32 32.24
CA ASP A 53 -73.30 78.08 31.96
C ASP A 53 -73.58 77.28 33.23
N ALA A 54 -72.65 77.26 34.18
CA ALA A 54 -72.87 76.63 35.51
C ALA A 54 -73.90 77.33 36.33
N GLU A 55 -73.90 78.64 36.33
CA GLU A 55 -74.88 79.47 37.02
C GLU A 55 -76.29 79.31 36.40
N SER A 56 -76.38 79.29 35.07
CA SER A 56 -77.66 79.17 34.38
C SER A 56 -78.14 77.73 34.14
N ALA A 57 -77.40 76.78 34.49
CA ALA A 57 -77.61 75.32 34.22
C ALA A 57 -77.85 75.05 32.73
N THR A 58 -77.07 75.69 31.87
CA THR A 58 -77.12 75.51 30.41
C THR A 58 -75.77 74.96 29.89
N ASN A 59 -75.78 74.30 28.75
CA ASN A 59 -74.61 73.82 28.08
C ASN A 59 -73.71 72.94 29.01
N ALA A 60 -74.29 72.05 29.82
CA ALA A 60 -73.57 71.10 30.64
C ALA A 60 -72.69 70.24 29.73
N ILE A 61 -71.55 69.81 30.27
CA ILE A 61 -70.69 68.83 29.60
C ILE A 61 -71.50 67.55 29.43
N ALA A 62 -71.67 67.14 28.15
CA ALA A 62 -72.61 66.05 27.82
C ALA A 62 -72.11 64.67 28.29
N ASP A 63 -70.81 64.43 28.27
CA ASP A 63 -70.20 63.23 28.77
C ASP A 63 -69.05 63.56 29.75
N PRO A 64 -69.32 63.60 31.03
CA PRO A 64 -68.32 63.91 32.05
C PRO A 64 -67.40 62.75 32.31
N THR A 65 -67.69 61.50 31.81
CA THR A 65 -66.83 60.34 31.96
C THR A 65 -65.70 60.26 30.95
N ALA A 66 -65.84 61.07 29.85
CA ALA A 66 -64.86 61.08 28.75
C ALA A 66 -64.66 62.51 28.19
N TYR A 67 -64.40 63.49 29.06
CA TYR A 67 -64.22 64.87 28.69
C TYR A 67 -62.77 65.15 28.22
N THR A 68 -62.60 65.52 26.95
CA THR A 68 -61.29 66.00 26.45
C THR A 68 -61.15 67.50 26.76
N ASN A 69 -60.05 67.89 27.43
CA ASN A 69 -59.72 69.28 27.70
C ASN A 69 -59.64 70.08 26.41
N GLN A 70 -60.03 71.32 26.47
CA GLN A 70 -60.12 72.23 25.29
C GLN A 70 -59.85 73.69 25.66
N ALA A 71 -59.40 74.43 24.67
CA ALA A 71 -59.27 75.88 24.84
C ALA A 71 -60.61 76.52 24.99
N ILE A 72 -60.76 77.43 25.99
CA ILE A 72 -62.00 78.18 26.23
C ILE A 72 -61.73 79.68 26.08
N GLY A 73 -62.18 80.24 24.99
CA GLY A 73 -61.91 81.63 24.66
C GLY A 73 -60.44 81.88 24.37
N THR A 74 -59.75 82.63 25.25
CA THR A 74 -58.29 82.91 25.15
C THR A 74 -57.52 82.12 26.18
N ALA A 75 -58.18 81.25 27.00
CA ALA A 75 -57.51 80.45 27.98
C ALA A 75 -56.83 79.23 27.32
N ALA A 76 -55.62 78.94 27.77
CA ALA A 76 -54.89 77.71 27.33
C ALA A 76 -55.65 76.43 27.72
N PRO A 77 -55.60 75.39 26.89
CA PRO A 77 -56.30 74.13 27.17
C PRO A 77 -55.75 73.35 28.34
N ASN A 78 -54.56 73.68 28.76
CA ASN A 78 -53.88 73.00 29.86
C ASN A 78 -53.03 73.96 30.73
N PRO A 79 -53.24 74.07 32.08
CA PRO A 79 -54.34 73.47 32.82
C PRO A 79 -55.68 74.18 32.47
N GLN A 80 -56.81 73.43 32.50
CA GLN A 80 -58.12 73.94 32.27
C GLN A 80 -58.92 73.96 33.58
N THR A 81 -59.64 75.06 33.84
CA THR A 81 -60.58 75.17 34.96
C THR A 81 -62.00 74.96 34.48
N LEU A 82 -62.67 73.95 35.02
CA LEU A 82 -64.08 73.64 34.83
C LEU A 82 -64.90 74.19 35.99
N HIS A 83 -66.18 74.64 35.71
CA HIS A 83 -67.10 75.07 36.71
C HIS A 83 -68.05 73.94 37.04
N VAL A 84 -68.30 73.76 38.34
CA VAL A 84 -69.09 72.63 38.86
C VAL A 84 -70.27 73.13 39.61
N ARG A 85 -71.45 72.72 39.18
CA ARG A 85 -72.70 72.99 39.86
C ARG A 85 -73.10 71.75 40.63
N VAL A 86 -73.31 71.93 41.92
CA VAL A 86 -73.78 70.89 42.80
C VAL A 86 -75.17 71.25 43.30
N THR A 87 -76.15 70.45 42.98
CA THR A 87 -77.55 70.68 43.29
C THR A 87 -78.06 69.63 44.28
N ASP A 88 -78.68 70.09 45.35
CA ASP A 88 -79.44 69.24 46.29
C ASP A 88 -80.74 68.84 45.57
N LEU A 89 -80.90 67.51 45.35
CA LEU A 89 -82.06 66.97 44.62
C LEU A 89 -83.39 67.10 45.38
N ASP A 90 -83.33 67.18 46.70
CA ASP A 90 -84.49 67.29 47.54
C ASP A 90 -84.99 68.71 47.65
N THR A 91 -84.05 69.65 47.66
CA THR A 91 -84.40 71.06 47.91
C THR A 91 -84.29 71.94 46.64
N GLY A 92 -83.61 71.49 45.64
CA GLY A 92 -83.27 72.24 44.38
C GLY A 92 -82.27 73.37 44.62
N CYS A 93 -81.74 73.57 45.83
CA CYS A 93 -80.67 74.51 46.12
C CYS A 93 -79.35 74.07 45.50
N TYR A 94 -78.59 74.99 44.97
CA TYR A 94 -77.27 74.66 44.41
C TYR A 94 -76.18 75.58 44.93
N ASP A 95 -74.95 75.11 44.82
CA ASP A 95 -73.74 75.91 45.04
C ASP A 95 -72.73 75.61 43.94
N LEU A 96 -71.74 76.47 43.77
CA LEU A 96 -70.75 76.40 42.66
C LEU A 96 -69.32 76.22 43.21
N THR A 97 -68.60 75.37 42.58
CA THR A 97 -67.16 75.23 42.84
C THR A 97 -66.40 75.08 41.50
N THR A 98 -65.08 74.86 41.53
CA THR A 98 -64.29 74.69 40.34
C THR A 98 -63.45 73.43 40.45
N LEU A 99 -63.27 72.70 39.35
CA LEU A 99 -62.34 71.63 39.18
C LEU A 99 -61.27 72.06 38.20
N THR A 100 -59.99 71.97 38.60
CA THR A 100 -58.87 72.14 37.68
C THR A 100 -58.49 70.78 37.15
N ILE A 101 -58.45 70.62 35.83
CA ILE A 101 -57.90 69.46 35.16
C ILE A 101 -56.56 69.86 34.52
N ARG A 102 -55.63 68.92 34.58
CA ARG A 102 -54.24 69.14 34.08
C ARG A 102 -53.75 67.93 33.35
N VAL A 103 -53.26 68.15 32.11
CA VAL A 103 -52.49 67.16 31.39
C VAL A 103 -51.02 67.30 31.79
N LEU A 104 -50.45 66.23 32.22
CA LEU A 104 -49.05 66.15 32.61
C LEU A 104 -48.24 65.66 31.41
N PRO A 105 -47.12 66.28 31.06
CA PRO A 105 -46.34 65.86 29.93
C PRO A 105 -45.69 64.48 30.19
N ASN A 106 -45.69 63.61 29.19
CA ASN A 106 -44.90 62.38 29.19
C ASN A 106 -43.43 62.73 28.94
N PRO A 107 -42.49 61.89 29.45
CA PRO A 107 -41.09 61.97 29.05
C PRO A 107 -40.92 61.89 27.54
N THR A 108 -39.84 62.50 27.03
CA THR A 108 -39.52 62.55 25.60
C THR A 108 -38.21 61.85 25.34
N PRO A 109 -38.15 60.49 25.58
CA PRO A 109 -36.93 59.71 25.31
C PRO A 109 -36.57 59.78 23.82
N SER A 110 -35.34 59.38 23.50
CA SER A 110 -34.94 59.14 22.13
C SER A 110 -35.81 58.04 21.52
N PRO A 111 -36.43 58.27 20.37
CA PRO A 111 -37.38 57.30 19.81
C PRO A 111 -36.75 56.05 19.20
N ASP A 112 -35.43 56.03 19.02
CA ASP A 112 -34.70 55.00 18.28
C ASP A 112 -33.35 54.74 18.96
N PRO A 113 -33.33 54.05 20.12
CA PRO A 113 -32.12 53.63 20.76
C PRO A 113 -31.35 52.68 19.84
N MET A 114 -30.01 52.59 20.01
CA MET A 114 -29.22 51.65 19.25
C MET A 114 -29.35 50.23 19.85
N ASP A 115 -29.37 49.25 18.97
CA ASP A 115 -29.31 47.86 19.39
C ASP A 115 -27.96 47.55 20.01
N LEU A 116 -27.93 46.62 20.96
CA LEU A 116 -26.70 46.13 21.58
C LEU A 116 -26.33 44.78 20.94
N GLU A 117 -25.16 44.72 20.34
CA GLU A 117 -24.67 43.51 19.71
C GLU A 117 -23.44 42.97 20.47
N LEU A 118 -23.45 41.68 20.80
CA LEU A 118 -22.31 40.96 21.38
C LEU A 118 -22.04 39.68 20.60
N CYS A 119 -20.78 39.27 20.54
CA CYS A 119 -20.40 37.99 19.97
C CYS A 119 -20.68 36.86 20.98
N ASP A 120 -21.10 35.72 20.51
CA ASP A 120 -21.35 34.48 21.29
C ASP A 120 -20.00 33.82 21.71
N ASP A 121 -19.28 34.46 22.65
CA ASP A 121 -17.91 34.10 22.99
C ASP A 121 -17.74 33.47 24.39
N THR A 122 -18.73 33.64 25.28
CA THR A 122 -18.66 33.13 26.66
C THR A 122 -18.83 31.62 26.73
N ASN A 123 -19.82 31.06 26.05
CA ASN A 123 -20.05 29.64 25.88
C ASN A 123 -20.44 29.38 24.41
N SER A 124 -19.51 29.63 23.53
CA SER A 124 -19.70 29.65 22.09
C SER A 124 -20.71 28.63 21.54
N GLY A 125 -21.71 29.13 20.87
CA GLY A 125 -22.77 28.36 20.21
C GLY A 125 -24.03 28.15 21.02
N ASP A 126 -24.15 28.71 22.24
CA ASP A 126 -25.36 28.60 23.03
C ASP A 126 -26.32 29.82 22.81
N GLY A 127 -25.83 30.93 22.24
CA GLY A 127 -26.59 32.13 21.90
C GLY A 127 -26.95 32.97 23.12
N PHE A 128 -26.30 32.81 24.26
CA PHE A 128 -26.56 33.55 25.49
C PHE A 128 -25.33 34.33 25.94
N GLU A 129 -25.51 35.68 26.07
CA GLU A 129 -24.45 36.57 26.51
C GLU A 129 -24.93 37.54 27.58
N VAL A 130 -24.01 38.17 28.30
CA VAL A 130 -24.33 39.10 29.37
C VAL A 130 -24.23 40.52 28.85
N PHE A 131 -25.37 41.19 28.74
CA PHE A 131 -25.51 42.58 28.27
C PHE A 131 -25.55 43.57 29.43
N ASP A 132 -24.92 44.71 29.26
CA ASP A 132 -25.18 45.90 30.07
C ASP A 132 -26.24 46.77 29.36
N LEU A 133 -27.52 46.59 29.72
CA LEU A 133 -28.63 47.31 29.13
C LEU A 133 -28.59 48.82 29.41
N THR A 134 -27.82 49.25 30.41
CA THR A 134 -27.68 50.63 30.81
C THR A 134 -26.73 51.43 29.89
N THR A 135 -26.04 50.74 29.00
CA THR A 135 -25.09 51.38 28.06
C THR A 135 -25.73 52.49 27.25
N GLU A 136 -27.00 52.30 26.81
CA GLU A 136 -27.76 53.26 26.02
C GLU A 136 -28.61 54.23 26.89
N GLU A 137 -28.59 54.12 28.24
CA GLU A 137 -29.49 54.91 29.12
C GLU A 137 -29.34 56.42 28.91
N ILE A 138 -28.12 56.92 28.81
CA ILE A 138 -27.85 58.36 28.58
C ILE A 138 -28.50 58.82 27.26
N PHE A 139 -28.43 58.01 26.23
CA PHE A 139 -29.02 58.29 24.92
C PHE A 139 -30.53 58.20 24.99
N ILE A 140 -31.07 57.15 25.63
CA ILE A 140 -32.51 56.94 25.84
C ILE A 140 -33.12 58.11 26.59
N LEU A 141 -32.55 58.57 27.69
CA LEU A 141 -33.05 59.67 28.49
C LEU A 141 -32.96 61.03 27.76
N ASN A 142 -32.26 61.12 26.64
CA ASN A 142 -32.17 62.29 25.74
C ASN A 142 -31.84 63.59 26.49
N GLY A 143 -31.10 63.52 27.60
CA GLY A 143 -30.73 64.65 28.45
C GLY A 143 -31.89 65.26 29.27
N GLU A 144 -33.05 64.65 29.35
CA GLU A 144 -34.18 65.04 30.20
C GLU A 144 -33.82 64.82 31.67
N LEU A 145 -34.18 65.77 32.53
CA LEU A 145 -33.90 65.73 33.96
C LEU A 145 -35.10 65.31 34.77
N GLY A 146 -34.91 64.52 35.80
CA GLY A 146 -36.00 64.06 36.71
C GLY A 146 -36.81 62.93 36.07
N VAL A 147 -36.22 62.18 35.19
CA VAL A 147 -36.75 60.96 34.59
C VAL A 147 -35.82 59.79 34.96
N SER A 148 -36.38 58.61 35.05
CA SER A 148 -35.64 57.34 35.27
C SER A 148 -36.10 56.29 34.27
N ALA A 149 -35.14 55.40 33.87
CA ALA A 149 -35.43 54.25 33.00
C ALA A 149 -35.58 52.98 33.83
N THR A 150 -36.48 52.11 33.43
CA THR A 150 -36.56 50.70 33.86
C THR A 150 -36.67 49.82 32.62
N TYR A 151 -36.03 48.64 32.70
CA TYR A 151 -35.95 47.70 31.60
C TYR A 151 -36.83 46.50 31.88
N HIS A 152 -37.52 46.00 30.85
CA HIS A 152 -38.50 44.93 31.01
C HIS A 152 -38.38 43.93 29.85
N GLU A 153 -38.66 42.66 30.18
CA GLU A 153 -38.63 41.58 29.19
C GLU A 153 -39.86 41.57 28.28
N THR A 154 -40.99 42.13 28.78
CA THR A 154 -42.24 42.17 28.01
C THR A 154 -42.81 43.58 27.96
N LEU A 155 -43.52 43.88 26.87
CA LEU A 155 -44.24 45.13 26.70
C LEU A 155 -45.33 45.31 27.77
N GLU A 156 -45.96 44.22 28.20
CA GLU A 156 -47.02 44.25 29.23
C GLU A 156 -46.46 44.71 30.56
N ASP A 157 -45.31 44.20 30.99
CA ASP A 157 -44.63 44.59 32.24
C ASP A 157 -44.15 46.05 32.17
N ALA A 158 -43.58 46.45 31.03
CA ALA A 158 -43.19 47.84 30.78
C ALA A 158 -44.38 48.80 30.86
N GLN A 159 -45.53 48.43 30.32
CA GLN A 159 -46.77 49.23 30.43
C GLN A 159 -47.30 49.30 31.85
N ALA A 160 -47.25 48.17 32.58
CA ALA A 160 -47.67 48.11 33.96
C ALA A 160 -46.69 48.79 34.92
N GLY A 161 -45.40 48.84 34.55
CA GLY A 161 -44.30 49.23 35.42
C GLY A 161 -44.02 48.21 36.52
N GLU A 162 -44.27 46.95 36.20
CA GLU A 162 -44.07 45.79 37.08
C GLU A 162 -42.92 44.93 36.53
N ASP A 163 -42.41 44.00 37.32
CA ASP A 163 -41.39 42.99 36.96
C ASP A 163 -40.20 43.57 36.15
N ALA A 164 -39.69 44.73 36.54
CA ALA A 164 -38.52 45.33 35.97
C ALA A 164 -37.27 44.44 36.18
N ILE A 165 -36.39 44.34 35.18
CA ILE A 165 -35.12 43.65 35.26
C ILE A 165 -34.30 44.23 36.40
N THR A 166 -33.96 43.36 37.38
CA THR A 166 -33.36 43.79 38.66
C THR A 166 -31.89 44.13 38.59
N ALA A 167 -31.16 43.61 37.55
CA ALA A 167 -29.74 43.84 37.34
C ALA A 167 -29.47 44.13 35.86
N PRO A 168 -29.90 45.31 35.35
CA PRO A 168 -29.76 45.62 33.96
C PRO A 168 -28.31 45.73 33.47
N GLU A 169 -27.36 46.01 34.36
CA GLU A 169 -25.93 46.05 34.03
C GLU A 169 -25.32 44.69 33.73
N THR A 170 -26.01 43.57 34.05
CA THR A 170 -25.54 42.20 33.91
C THR A 170 -26.67 41.26 33.50
N TYR A 171 -27.46 41.69 32.53
CA TYR A 171 -28.60 40.93 32.04
C TYR A 171 -28.19 39.88 31.02
N THR A 172 -28.53 38.61 31.27
CA THR A 172 -28.36 37.56 30.27
C THR A 172 -29.64 37.44 29.43
N ASN A 173 -29.51 37.47 28.09
CA ASN A 173 -30.66 37.32 27.21
C ASN A 173 -31.34 35.96 27.44
N ILE A 174 -32.67 35.93 27.28
CA ILE A 174 -33.48 34.70 27.41
C ILE A 174 -34.03 34.19 26.08
N GLU A 175 -33.88 34.96 25.02
CA GLU A 175 -34.22 34.59 23.64
C GLU A 175 -33.02 34.74 22.74
N THR A 176 -32.93 33.90 21.71
CA THR A 176 -31.82 33.88 20.74
C THR A 176 -32.33 33.90 19.30
N PRO A 177 -31.62 34.45 18.31
CA PRO A 177 -30.38 35.21 18.43
C PRO A 177 -30.61 36.68 18.86
N ALA A 178 -31.83 37.15 18.92
CA ALA A 178 -32.20 38.52 19.30
C ALA A 178 -33.35 38.51 20.28
N GLN A 179 -33.37 39.51 21.18
CA GLN A 179 -34.42 39.74 22.14
C GLN A 179 -34.70 41.25 22.23
N THR A 180 -35.99 41.65 22.17
CA THR A 180 -36.38 43.04 22.34
C THR A 180 -36.50 43.39 23.82
N ILE A 181 -35.83 44.43 24.25
CA ILE A 181 -35.91 45.01 25.58
C ILE A 181 -36.81 46.23 25.55
N HIS A 182 -37.82 46.22 26.39
CA HIS A 182 -38.80 47.34 26.55
C HIS A 182 -38.35 48.26 27.65
N VAL A 183 -38.09 49.52 27.31
CA VAL A 183 -37.66 50.54 28.28
C VAL A 183 -38.79 51.47 28.63
N ARG A 184 -39.08 51.54 29.91
CA ARG A 184 -40.05 52.49 30.45
C ARG A 184 -39.31 53.68 31.03
N VAL A 185 -39.43 54.83 30.38
CA VAL A 185 -38.89 56.12 30.86
C VAL A 185 -39.98 56.81 31.63
N THR A 186 -39.82 57.01 32.93
CA THR A 186 -40.81 57.53 33.86
C THR A 186 -40.34 58.86 34.41
N ASN A 187 -41.25 59.91 34.42
CA ASN A 187 -41.03 61.15 35.13
C ASN A 187 -41.18 60.92 36.63
N ASP A 188 -40.12 61.14 37.40
CA ASP A 188 -40.00 60.79 38.83
C ASP A 188 -41.01 61.60 39.70
N LEU A 189 -41.49 62.76 39.22
CA LEU A 189 -42.39 63.57 39.97
C LEU A 189 -43.86 63.27 39.65
N THR A 190 -44.17 63.01 38.38
CA THR A 190 -45.53 62.85 37.92
C THR A 190 -45.95 61.40 37.73
N GLY A 191 -45.03 60.47 37.55
CA GLY A 191 -45.27 59.06 37.20
C GLY A 191 -45.67 58.83 35.76
N CYS A 192 -45.74 59.92 34.92
CA CYS A 192 -45.99 59.74 33.50
C CYS A 192 -44.82 59.09 32.81
N TYR A 193 -45.10 58.25 31.82
CA TYR A 193 -44.07 57.48 31.15
C TYR A 193 -44.21 57.46 29.64
N THR A 194 -43.10 57.10 28.99
CA THR A 194 -43.02 56.78 27.56
C THR A 194 -42.23 55.52 27.40
N LEU A 195 -42.62 54.67 26.47
CA LEU A 195 -41.92 53.42 26.15
C LEU A 195 -41.08 53.61 24.89
N VAL A 196 -39.87 53.02 24.93
CA VAL A 196 -39.03 52.82 23.77
C VAL A 196 -38.46 51.41 23.84
N ASP A 197 -38.06 50.88 22.69
CA ASP A 197 -37.56 49.52 22.59
C ASP A 197 -36.20 49.55 21.90
N PHE A 198 -35.37 48.58 22.21
CA PHE A 198 -34.17 48.26 21.45
C PHE A 198 -33.93 46.75 21.51
N ASP A 199 -33.21 46.23 20.52
CA ASP A 199 -32.88 44.82 20.49
C ASP A 199 -31.49 44.57 21.10
N ILE A 200 -31.35 43.44 21.82
CA ILE A 200 -30.06 42.86 22.17
C ILE A 200 -29.86 41.64 21.27
N ILE A 201 -28.70 41.56 20.63
CA ILE A 201 -28.43 40.59 19.56
C ILE A 201 -27.15 39.86 19.89
N VAL A 202 -27.20 38.51 19.90
CA VAL A 202 -26.02 37.66 20.01
C VAL A 202 -25.59 37.23 18.60
N LEU A 203 -24.45 37.69 18.21
CA LEU A 203 -23.86 37.41 16.90
C LEU A 203 -23.06 36.10 16.94
N PRO A 204 -23.29 35.15 16.01
CA PRO A 204 -22.56 33.90 16.00
C PRO A 204 -21.09 34.14 15.67
N LEU A 205 -20.21 33.37 16.33
CA LEU A 205 -18.79 33.37 15.99
C LEU A 205 -18.58 32.79 14.57
N PRO A 206 -17.54 33.25 13.86
CA PRO A 206 -17.10 32.62 12.63
C PRO A 206 -16.84 31.12 12.84
N ASN A 207 -17.13 30.31 11.85
CA ASN A 207 -16.76 28.90 11.94
C ASN A 207 -15.24 28.73 11.80
N ALA A 208 -14.63 27.96 12.70
CA ALA A 208 -13.23 27.60 12.65
C ALA A 208 -13.14 26.07 12.63
N THR A 209 -12.85 25.52 11.45
CA THR A 209 -12.74 24.06 11.28
C THR A 209 -11.39 23.57 11.75
N ALA A 210 -11.39 22.50 12.55
CA ALA A 210 -10.16 21.87 13.03
C ALA A 210 -9.33 21.36 11.85
N VAL A 211 -8.04 21.60 11.92
CA VAL A 211 -7.03 21.14 10.96
C VAL A 211 -6.04 20.21 11.66
N ALA A 212 -5.34 19.39 10.87
CA ALA A 212 -4.26 18.57 11.39
C ALA A 212 -3.03 19.44 11.75
N ASP A 213 -2.21 18.93 12.67
CA ASP A 213 -0.92 19.50 12.96
C ASP A 213 -0.04 19.58 11.71
N MET A 214 0.85 20.54 11.64
CA MET A 214 1.80 20.67 10.54
C MET A 214 3.12 20.02 10.96
N ILE A 215 3.49 18.97 10.23
CA ILE A 215 4.71 18.24 10.46
C ILE A 215 5.67 18.51 9.30
N ALA A 216 6.90 18.88 9.62
CA ALA A 216 7.98 19.05 8.67
C ALA A 216 9.08 18.02 8.94
N CYS A 217 9.79 17.63 7.87
CA CYS A 217 10.91 16.72 7.96
C CYS A 217 12.19 17.47 7.60
N GLU A 218 13.23 17.37 8.43
CA GLU A 218 14.50 18.00 8.16
C GLU A 218 15.68 17.04 8.24
N LEU A 219 16.79 17.41 7.56
CA LEU A 219 18.03 16.62 7.56
C LEU A 219 19.06 17.13 8.57
N ASN A 220 18.82 18.32 9.13
CA ASN A 220 19.74 19.01 10.02
C ASN A 220 19.25 18.91 11.45
N THR A 221 19.30 18.49 12.34
CA THR A 221 18.90 18.31 13.73
C THR A 221 18.88 19.63 14.52
N ASP A 222 18.38 20.72 13.92
CA ASP A 222 18.26 22.00 14.63
C ASP A 222 16.81 22.33 15.05
N ASP A 223 15.87 21.45 14.73
CA ASP A 223 14.44 21.51 15.07
C ASP A 223 13.78 22.82 14.58
N VAL A 224 14.29 23.41 13.48
CA VAL A 224 13.84 24.68 12.94
C VAL A 224 13.42 24.54 11.48
N PHE A 225 12.18 24.92 11.17
CA PHE A 225 11.64 24.84 9.83
C PHE A 225 10.74 26.03 9.48
N ASP A 226 10.69 26.37 8.21
CA ASP A 226 9.84 27.46 7.69
C ASP A 226 8.48 26.91 7.24
N PHE A 227 7.44 27.07 8.06
CA PHE A 227 6.09 26.59 7.80
C PHE A 227 5.27 27.59 6.97
N ASP A 228 4.62 27.16 5.90
CA ASP A 228 3.64 27.96 5.19
C ASP A 228 2.26 27.83 5.84
N LEU A 229 1.99 28.69 6.84
CA LEU A 229 0.74 28.69 7.60
C LEU A 229 -0.49 28.95 6.71
N ASN A 230 -0.34 29.68 5.58
CA ASN A 230 -1.46 29.99 4.67
C ASN A 230 -2.07 28.74 4.05
N THR A 231 -1.36 27.63 4.01
CA THR A 231 -1.90 26.35 3.53
C THR A 231 -3.09 25.86 4.36
N GLN A 232 -3.13 26.23 5.64
CA GLN A 232 -4.21 25.86 6.56
C GLN A 232 -5.45 26.76 6.42
N SER A 233 -5.29 28.03 5.95
CA SER A 233 -6.36 29.03 5.96
C SER A 233 -7.62 28.58 5.20
N SER A 234 -7.47 27.95 4.04
CA SER A 234 -8.61 27.46 3.27
C SER A 234 -9.34 26.28 3.92
N LEU A 235 -8.60 25.44 4.66
CA LEU A 235 -9.12 24.29 5.40
C LEU A 235 -9.90 24.78 6.63
N ILE A 236 -9.32 25.74 7.36
CA ILE A 236 -9.94 26.37 8.53
C ILE A 236 -11.25 27.04 8.16
N LEU A 237 -11.28 27.78 7.04
CA LEU A 237 -12.49 28.47 6.56
C LEU A 237 -13.55 27.52 6.05
N ALA A 238 -13.22 26.31 5.60
CA ALA A 238 -14.15 25.28 5.13
C ALA A 238 -15.21 25.79 4.13
N GLY A 239 -14.81 26.70 3.25
CA GLY A 239 -15.67 27.27 2.22
C GLY A 239 -16.36 28.60 2.60
N GLN A 240 -16.11 29.17 3.77
CA GLN A 240 -16.48 30.55 4.09
C GLN A 240 -15.73 31.54 3.17
N ASP A 241 -16.36 32.70 2.88
CA ASP A 241 -15.79 33.68 1.97
C ASP A 241 -14.57 34.39 2.59
N PRO A 242 -13.35 34.22 2.04
CA PRO A 242 -12.14 34.85 2.59
C PRO A 242 -12.12 36.40 2.46
N SER A 243 -13.07 36.99 1.79
CA SER A 243 -13.23 38.46 1.76
C SER A 243 -13.97 39.00 2.99
N ILE A 244 -14.69 38.15 3.71
CA ILE A 244 -15.45 38.47 4.92
C ILE A 244 -14.75 37.86 6.16
N PHE A 245 -14.19 36.65 6.01
CA PHE A 245 -13.58 35.91 7.12
C PHE A 245 -12.07 35.90 6.96
N GLU A 246 -11.37 36.58 7.85
CA GLU A 246 -9.92 36.66 7.88
C GLU A 246 -9.35 35.64 8.86
N VAL A 247 -8.33 34.87 8.42
CA VAL A 247 -7.62 33.91 9.27
C VAL A 247 -6.25 34.47 9.61
N THR A 248 -5.94 34.55 10.89
CA THR A 248 -4.61 34.95 11.39
C THR A 248 -4.07 33.93 12.39
N TYR A 249 -2.75 33.86 12.50
CA TYR A 249 -2.03 32.91 13.30
C TYR A 249 -1.21 33.62 14.37
N HIS A 250 -1.09 33.03 15.57
CA HIS A 250 -0.49 33.67 16.73
C HIS A 250 0.25 32.65 17.59
N THR A 251 1.27 33.11 18.33
CA THR A 251 2.00 32.27 19.29
C THR A 251 1.36 32.24 20.67
N SER A 252 0.36 33.08 20.94
CA SER A 252 -0.37 33.07 22.20
C SER A 252 -1.88 33.23 21.98
N LEU A 253 -2.68 32.64 22.88
CA LEU A 253 -4.14 32.81 22.86
C LEU A 253 -4.55 34.27 23.06
N THR A 254 -3.84 35.01 23.91
CA THR A 254 -4.13 36.45 24.14
C THR A 254 -3.94 37.26 22.87
N ASP A 255 -2.84 37.05 22.12
CA ASP A 255 -2.63 37.74 20.85
C ASP A 255 -3.69 37.38 19.82
N ALA A 256 -4.14 36.12 19.81
CA ALA A 256 -5.22 35.67 18.93
C ALA A 256 -6.56 36.35 19.27
N GLN A 257 -6.87 36.50 20.57
CA GLN A 257 -8.09 37.18 21.07
C GLN A 257 -8.05 38.67 20.79
N ASP A 258 -6.90 39.29 21.00
CA ASP A 258 -6.73 40.74 20.78
C ASP A 258 -6.54 41.08 19.29
N GLY A 259 -6.29 40.09 18.44
CA GLY A 259 -5.99 40.29 17.01
C GLY A 259 -4.68 41.04 16.79
N MET A 260 -3.68 40.77 17.65
CA MET A 260 -2.39 41.43 17.62
C MET A 260 -1.25 40.44 17.35
N ASN A 261 -0.09 40.94 16.97
CA ASN A 261 1.14 40.15 16.80
C ASN A 261 0.95 38.88 15.92
N PHE A 262 0.18 39.00 14.85
CA PHE A 262 -0.04 37.89 13.91
C PHE A 262 1.23 37.48 13.19
N LEU A 263 1.38 36.17 12.96
CA LEU A 263 2.54 35.56 12.31
C LEU A 263 2.46 35.76 10.78
N GLY A 264 3.64 35.97 10.17
CA GLY A 264 3.78 35.95 8.72
C GLY A 264 3.79 34.51 8.19
N SER A 265 3.60 34.35 6.89
CA SER A 265 3.82 33.08 6.22
C SER A 265 4.81 33.29 5.06
N PRO A 266 5.90 32.52 4.98
CA PRO A 266 6.27 31.42 5.90
C PRO A 266 6.62 31.92 7.31
N TYR A 267 6.43 31.05 8.28
CA TYR A 267 6.78 31.26 9.69
C TYR A 267 7.84 30.26 10.13
N THR A 268 8.95 30.75 10.67
CA THR A 268 9.99 29.91 11.25
C THR A 268 9.62 29.61 12.70
N ASN A 269 9.47 28.33 13.07
CA ASN A 269 9.13 27.96 14.45
C ASN A 269 10.21 28.39 15.44
N SER A 270 9.80 28.71 16.66
CA SER A 270 10.67 29.16 17.74
C SER A 270 10.98 28.08 18.79
N SER A 271 10.23 27.00 18.75
CA SER A 271 10.39 25.78 19.56
C SER A 271 9.82 24.59 18.80
N ASP A 272 10.22 23.38 19.20
CA ASP A 272 9.66 22.14 18.71
C ASP A 272 9.23 21.27 19.89
N PRO A 273 7.94 20.87 20.00
CA PRO A 273 6.80 21.37 19.22
C PRO A 273 6.40 22.81 19.58
N GLU A 274 5.71 23.51 18.66
CA GLU A 274 5.16 24.85 18.89
C GLU A 274 3.65 24.90 18.64
N ILE A 275 2.88 25.44 19.60
CA ILE A 275 1.43 25.60 19.46
C ILE A 275 1.13 26.90 18.74
N ILE A 276 0.33 26.83 17.71
CA ILE A 276 -0.19 27.96 16.95
C ILE A 276 -1.67 28.16 17.25
N TYR A 277 -2.01 29.34 17.77
CA TYR A 277 -3.40 29.76 18.00
C TYR A 277 -3.95 30.43 16.74
N VAL A 278 -5.14 30.04 16.38
CA VAL A 278 -5.83 30.53 15.19
C VAL A 278 -6.89 31.53 15.59
N SER A 279 -6.98 32.65 14.86
CA SER A 279 -8.06 33.60 14.98
C SER A 279 -8.78 33.68 13.63
N VAL A 280 -10.07 33.38 13.62
CA VAL A 280 -10.97 33.61 12.49
C VAL A 280 -11.81 34.85 12.83
N PHE A 281 -11.65 35.90 12.07
CA PHE A 281 -12.31 37.20 12.29
C PHE A 281 -13.34 37.48 11.18
N ASN A 282 -14.56 37.83 11.58
CA ASN A 282 -15.61 38.30 10.67
C ASN A 282 -15.53 39.81 10.58
N THR A 283 -15.22 40.36 9.40
CA THR A 283 -15.07 41.79 9.16
C THR A 283 -16.37 42.58 9.20
N ASP A 284 -17.52 41.92 9.05
CA ASP A 284 -18.84 42.55 9.04
C ASP A 284 -19.42 42.66 10.47
N THR A 285 -19.20 41.66 11.29
CA THR A 285 -19.73 41.59 12.67
C THR A 285 -18.69 41.89 13.73
N GLU A 286 -17.42 41.99 13.36
CA GLU A 286 -16.27 42.14 14.25
C GLU A 286 -16.09 40.97 15.26
N CYS A 287 -16.84 39.87 15.07
CA CYS A 287 -16.73 38.70 15.92
C CYS A 287 -15.49 37.85 15.56
N ARG A 288 -14.88 37.28 16.58
CA ARG A 288 -13.62 36.54 16.49
C ARG A 288 -13.72 35.17 17.17
N ASN A 289 -13.41 34.12 16.43
CA ASN A 289 -13.28 32.77 16.98
C ASN A 289 -11.79 32.43 17.17
N THR A 290 -11.40 32.14 18.41
CA THR A 290 -10.02 31.80 18.80
C THR A 290 -9.91 30.45 19.51
N GLN A 291 -10.88 29.58 19.30
CA GLN A 291 -10.94 28.28 19.98
C GLN A 291 -10.09 27.21 19.29
N LEU A 292 -9.61 27.50 18.07
CA LEU A 292 -8.79 26.58 17.29
C LEU A 292 -7.31 26.81 17.55
N GLN A 293 -6.60 25.70 17.70
CA GLN A 293 -5.15 25.66 17.71
C GLN A 293 -4.67 24.41 16.97
N PHE A 294 -3.44 24.41 16.49
CA PHE A 294 -2.72 23.25 15.95
C PHE A 294 -1.25 23.38 16.32
N THR A 295 -0.50 22.30 16.12
CA THR A 295 0.91 22.23 16.50
C THR A 295 1.79 22.25 15.24
N LEU A 296 2.93 22.92 15.34
CA LEU A 296 4.05 22.77 14.41
C LEU A 296 5.03 21.78 15.02
N GLU A 297 5.44 20.79 14.25
CA GLU A 297 6.39 19.77 14.67
C GLU A 297 7.45 19.57 13.60
N VAL A 298 8.71 19.45 13.99
CA VAL A 298 9.84 19.19 13.11
C VAL A 298 10.42 17.82 13.47
N HIS A 299 10.44 16.92 12.50
CA HIS A 299 10.94 15.56 12.69
C HIS A 299 12.23 15.36 11.89
N GLU A 300 13.16 14.58 12.44
CA GLU A 300 14.35 14.18 11.70
C GLU A 300 13.95 13.32 10.50
N ALA A 301 14.37 13.72 9.30
CA ALA A 301 14.08 13.00 8.08
C ALA A 301 14.91 11.72 7.99
N ALA A 302 14.28 10.62 7.60
CA ALA A 302 15.02 9.45 7.18
C ALA A 302 15.86 9.76 5.93
N GLN A 303 16.98 9.05 5.76
CA GLN A 303 17.81 9.11 4.57
C GLN A 303 17.89 7.72 3.96
N ALA A 304 17.72 7.64 2.65
CA ALA A 304 17.94 6.42 1.91
C ALA A 304 19.15 6.59 0.97
N SER A 305 20.02 5.60 0.93
CA SER A 305 21.16 5.62 0.02
C SER A 305 20.70 5.54 -1.43
N ALA A 306 21.19 6.45 -2.28
CA ALA A 306 20.92 6.40 -3.72
C ALA A 306 22.12 6.96 -4.51
N PRO A 307 22.57 6.28 -5.57
CA PRO A 307 22.09 4.98 -6.05
C PRO A 307 22.65 3.81 -5.22
N LEU A 308 21.87 2.75 -5.09
CA LEU A 308 22.35 1.46 -4.58
C LEU A 308 22.99 0.65 -5.72
N GLU A 309 23.98 -0.16 -5.38
CA GLU A 309 24.47 -1.17 -6.31
C GLU A 309 23.38 -2.20 -6.61
N VAL A 310 23.42 -2.77 -7.82
CA VAL A 310 22.47 -3.81 -8.21
C VAL A 310 22.68 -5.04 -7.32
N TYR A 311 21.61 -5.55 -6.72
CA TYR A 311 21.65 -6.78 -5.94
C TYR A 311 21.53 -7.95 -6.91
N VAL A 312 22.66 -8.61 -7.17
CA VAL A 312 22.77 -9.65 -8.18
C VAL A 312 22.91 -11.00 -7.52
N LEU A 313 22.10 -11.96 -7.93
CA LEU A 313 22.23 -13.38 -7.54
C LEU A 313 22.30 -14.24 -8.80
N CYS A 314 22.76 -15.48 -8.64
CA CYS A 314 22.68 -16.49 -9.69
C CYS A 314 21.28 -17.13 -9.66
N ASP A 315 20.80 -17.55 -10.83
CA ASP A 315 19.61 -18.37 -10.93
C ASP A 315 19.76 -19.65 -10.11
N ASP A 316 18.69 -20.14 -9.52
CA ASP A 316 18.77 -21.34 -8.70
C ASP A 316 18.32 -22.58 -9.45
N ASN A 317 18.81 -23.71 -9.03
CA ASN A 317 18.41 -24.99 -9.58
C ASN A 317 17.69 -25.89 -8.56
N VAL A 318 17.54 -25.46 -7.31
CA VAL A 318 17.03 -26.33 -6.24
C VAL A 318 16.26 -25.60 -5.13
N GLU A 319 16.50 -24.31 -4.86
CA GLU A 319 16.10 -23.72 -3.57
C GLU A 319 14.68 -23.14 -3.52
N THR A 320 14.14 -22.68 -4.62
CA THR A 320 12.77 -22.13 -4.65
C THR A 320 11.85 -22.86 -5.60
N ASP A 321 12.16 -22.92 -6.88
CA ASP A 321 11.32 -23.59 -7.88
C ASP A 321 12.04 -24.73 -8.64
N GLY A 322 13.36 -24.76 -8.58
CA GLY A 322 14.19 -25.78 -9.22
C GLY A 322 14.36 -25.61 -10.73
N ASP A 323 14.07 -24.44 -11.27
CA ASP A 323 14.24 -24.12 -12.70
C ASP A 323 15.38 -23.10 -12.88
N PRO A 324 16.58 -23.53 -13.23
CA PRO A 324 17.73 -22.63 -13.40
C PRO A 324 17.68 -21.76 -14.66
N THR A 325 16.54 -21.71 -15.35
CA THR A 325 16.40 -21.04 -16.65
C THR A 325 15.27 -20.02 -16.71
N ASN A 326 14.60 -19.76 -15.58
CA ASN A 326 13.44 -18.88 -15.52
C ASN A 326 13.75 -17.46 -15.06
N ASP A 327 15.04 -17.14 -14.80
CA ASP A 327 15.50 -15.85 -14.30
C ASP A 327 14.82 -15.42 -12.97
N SER A 328 14.46 -16.37 -12.11
CA SER A 328 13.81 -16.15 -10.83
C SER A 328 14.61 -16.80 -9.69
N VAL A 329 14.78 -16.03 -8.61
CA VAL A 329 15.49 -16.51 -7.41
C VAL A 329 14.97 -15.80 -6.17
N GLN A 330 15.08 -16.42 -5.01
CA GLN A 330 14.72 -15.80 -3.74
C GLN A 330 15.83 -14.89 -3.22
N PHE A 331 15.55 -13.58 -3.18
CA PHE A 331 16.42 -12.56 -2.59
C PHE A 331 16.15 -12.40 -1.10
N ASP A 332 17.18 -12.39 -0.28
CA ASP A 332 17.10 -11.96 1.12
C ASP A 332 17.29 -10.44 1.18
N LEU A 333 16.16 -9.71 1.17
CA LEU A 333 16.16 -8.25 1.13
C LEU A 333 16.80 -7.62 2.37
N SER A 334 16.78 -8.30 3.53
CA SER A 334 17.38 -7.79 4.77
C SER A 334 18.89 -7.57 4.66
N THR A 335 19.55 -8.24 3.71
CA THR A 335 20.97 -8.02 3.42
C THR A 335 21.27 -6.63 2.88
N GLN A 336 20.25 -5.94 2.36
CA GLN A 336 20.36 -4.60 1.80
C GLN A 336 20.07 -3.49 2.84
N ASP A 337 19.48 -3.82 3.99
CA ASP A 337 19.04 -2.84 4.99
C ASP A 337 20.14 -1.85 5.39
N LEU A 338 21.33 -2.34 5.71
CA LEU A 338 22.44 -1.49 6.12
C LEU A 338 22.96 -0.59 4.99
N LEU A 339 22.84 -1.03 3.74
CA LEU A 339 23.20 -0.24 2.57
C LEU A 339 22.18 0.86 2.34
N VAL A 340 20.89 0.51 2.45
CA VAL A 340 19.77 1.44 2.33
C VAL A 340 19.82 2.50 3.43
N LEU A 341 20.09 2.10 4.68
CA LEU A 341 20.14 3.00 5.84
C LEU A 341 21.23 4.07 5.76
N ASN A 342 22.21 3.94 4.88
CA ASN A 342 23.25 4.93 4.68
C ASN A 342 23.99 5.36 5.97
N GLY A 343 24.14 4.44 6.91
CA GLY A 343 24.82 4.66 8.18
C GLY A 343 23.95 5.16 9.33
N GLN A 344 22.63 5.31 9.13
CA GLN A 344 21.66 5.58 10.19
C GLN A 344 21.54 4.36 11.12
N ASP A 345 21.19 4.61 12.39
CA ASP A 345 21.07 3.56 13.40
C ASP A 345 19.83 2.67 13.16
N PRO A 346 19.99 1.37 12.91
CA PRO A 346 18.85 0.47 12.67
C PRO A 346 17.93 0.26 13.89
N LEU A 347 18.25 0.84 15.05
CA LEU A 347 17.35 0.86 16.20
C LEU A 347 16.32 1.99 16.13
N ASN A 348 16.61 3.02 15.31
CA ASN A 348 15.79 4.22 15.17
C ASN A 348 15.15 4.33 13.79
N TYR A 349 15.60 3.52 12.83
CA TYR A 349 15.12 3.58 11.44
C TYR A 349 14.83 2.18 10.92
N THR A 350 13.63 1.99 10.39
CA THR A 350 13.19 0.72 9.81
C THR A 350 13.23 0.77 8.29
N VAL A 351 13.75 -0.29 7.67
CA VAL A 351 13.72 -0.47 6.22
C VAL A 351 12.61 -1.44 5.85
N SER A 352 11.81 -1.06 4.87
CA SER A 352 10.78 -1.91 4.27
C SER A 352 10.86 -1.83 2.74
N TYR A 353 10.45 -2.88 2.07
CA TYR A 353 10.53 -2.97 0.61
C TYR A 353 9.15 -3.09 -0.01
N TYR A 354 8.96 -2.47 -1.18
CA TYR A 354 7.65 -2.37 -1.83
C TYR A 354 7.74 -2.62 -3.33
N PRO A 355 6.68 -3.16 -3.95
CA PRO A 355 6.66 -3.42 -5.39
C PRO A 355 6.53 -2.14 -6.24
N SER A 356 6.07 -1.04 -5.66
CA SER A 356 5.87 0.24 -6.36
C SER A 356 6.09 1.44 -5.44
N GLN A 357 6.37 2.60 -6.03
CA GLN A 357 6.47 3.86 -5.28
C GLN A 357 5.16 4.20 -4.57
N ALA A 358 4.01 3.95 -5.19
CA ALA A 358 2.72 4.24 -4.59
C ALA A 358 2.44 3.38 -3.34
N ASP A 359 2.88 2.11 -3.32
CA ASP A 359 2.78 1.25 -2.14
C ASP A 359 3.75 1.71 -1.05
N ALA A 360 4.97 2.11 -1.44
CA ALA A 360 5.97 2.64 -0.52
C ALA A 360 5.49 3.95 0.14
N ASP A 361 4.92 4.88 -0.64
CA ASP A 361 4.41 6.16 -0.12
C ASP A 361 3.27 5.96 0.89
N GLN A 362 2.46 4.92 0.70
CA GLN A 362 1.34 4.59 1.59
C GLN A 362 1.72 3.61 2.71
N GLY A 363 2.91 3.01 2.67
CA GLY A 363 3.33 2.00 3.64
C GLY A 363 2.50 0.71 3.60
N ILE A 364 1.94 0.34 2.43
CA ILE A 364 1.09 -0.84 2.26
C ILE A 364 1.70 -1.85 1.30
N ASN A 365 1.28 -3.11 1.37
CA ASN A 365 1.76 -4.18 0.50
C ASN A 365 3.28 -4.40 0.56
N ALA A 366 3.90 -4.24 1.73
CA ALA A 366 5.31 -4.50 1.90
C ALA A 366 5.68 -5.92 1.44
N LEU A 367 6.81 -6.04 0.76
CA LEU A 367 7.36 -7.31 0.32
C LEU A 367 7.90 -8.12 1.52
N PRO A 368 7.85 -9.45 1.47
CA PRO A 368 8.45 -10.28 2.51
C PRO A 368 9.99 -10.16 2.47
N THR A 369 10.64 -10.42 3.60
CA THR A 369 12.11 -10.39 3.71
C THR A 369 12.79 -11.32 2.70
N LEU A 370 12.24 -12.52 2.53
CA LEU A 370 12.63 -13.44 1.47
C LEU A 370 11.66 -13.26 0.31
N TYR A 371 12.14 -12.62 -0.75
CA TYR A 371 11.33 -12.22 -1.89
C TYR A 371 11.81 -12.85 -3.18
N GLU A 372 10.93 -13.48 -3.92
CA GLU A 372 11.19 -14.04 -5.25
C GLU A 372 10.80 -13.02 -6.32
N ASN A 373 11.74 -12.71 -7.22
CA ASN A 373 11.51 -11.73 -8.28
C ASN A 373 10.51 -12.26 -9.32
N GLY A 374 9.64 -11.38 -9.79
CA GLY A 374 8.65 -11.72 -10.81
C GLY A 374 9.08 -11.41 -12.25
N VAL A 375 10.15 -10.65 -12.42
CA VAL A 375 10.76 -10.27 -13.70
C VAL A 375 12.27 -10.03 -13.49
N ASN A 376 13.06 -10.12 -14.55
CA ASN A 376 14.52 -9.92 -14.48
C ASN A 376 14.98 -8.89 -15.56
N PRO A 377 15.66 -7.79 -15.20
CA PRO A 377 15.83 -7.30 -13.81
C PRO A 377 14.54 -6.70 -13.26
N GLN A 378 14.38 -6.70 -11.93
CA GLN A 378 13.25 -6.09 -11.24
C GLN A 378 13.69 -4.91 -10.38
N VAL A 379 12.96 -3.81 -10.48
CA VAL A 379 13.14 -2.66 -9.58
C VAL A 379 12.06 -2.70 -8.50
N ILE A 380 12.49 -2.66 -7.26
CA ILE A 380 11.65 -2.51 -6.07
C ILE A 380 12.03 -1.23 -5.35
N ILE A 381 11.17 -0.78 -4.45
CA ILE A 381 11.36 0.45 -3.68
C ILE A 381 11.70 0.07 -2.25
N ALA A 382 12.84 0.51 -1.77
CA ALA A 382 13.15 0.52 -0.35
C ALA A 382 12.63 1.82 0.26
N ARG A 383 11.96 1.74 1.39
CA ARG A 383 11.51 2.86 2.21
C ARG A 383 12.19 2.78 3.57
N VAL A 384 12.75 3.90 3.98
CA VAL A 384 13.32 4.08 5.32
C VAL A 384 12.36 4.94 6.13
N ASP A 385 11.81 4.40 7.20
CA ASP A 385 10.98 5.11 8.15
C ASP A 385 11.80 5.51 9.37
N ASN A 386 11.53 6.69 9.92
CA ASN A 386 12.07 7.12 11.20
C ASN A 386 11.17 6.59 12.32
N ASP A 387 11.67 5.65 13.12
CA ASP A 387 10.93 5.03 14.23
C ASP A 387 11.14 5.73 15.58
N LEU A 388 11.80 6.90 15.57
CA LEU A 388 11.91 7.71 16.77
C LEU A 388 10.51 8.07 17.27
N GLN A 389 10.19 7.62 18.48
CA GLN A 389 8.91 7.90 19.11
C GLN A 389 8.92 9.35 19.60
N VAL A 390 8.29 10.22 18.84
CA VAL A 390 8.02 11.60 19.26
C VAL A 390 6.65 11.65 19.91
N LEU A 391 6.56 12.28 21.07
CA LEU A 391 5.28 12.54 21.74
C LEU A 391 4.83 13.95 21.36
N ASP A 392 3.59 14.10 20.92
CA ASP A 392 2.98 15.41 20.72
C ASP A 392 2.83 16.19 22.05
N ALA A 393 2.39 17.43 21.96
CA ALA A 393 2.17 18.29 23.13
C ALA A 393 1.15 17.70 24.12
N THR A 394 0.34 16.71 23.71
CA THR A 394 -0.62 16.01 24.56
C THR A 394 -0.05 14.73 25.18
N GLY A 395 1.15 14.32 24.79
CA GLY A 395 1.80 13.07 25.17
C GLY A 395 1.33 11.86 24.38
N SER A 396 0.70 12.06 23.24
CA SER A 396 0.34 11.00 22.28
C SER A 396 1.50 10.74 21.34
N LEU A 397 1.66 9.48 20.90
CA LEU A 397 2.67 9.12 19.89
C LEU A 397 2.29 9.75 18.54
N VAL A 398 3.22 10.50 17.97
CA VAL A 398 3.09 11.01 16.61
C VAL A 398 3.51 9.90 15.63
N ASP A 399 2.78 9.78 14.55
CA ASP A 399 3.14 8.87 13.45
C ASP A 399 4.34 9.47 12.67
N SER A 400 5.55 9.03 13.03
CA SER A 400 6.79 9.45 12.37
C SER A 400 6.97 8.90 10.96
N SER A 401 6.05 8.05 10.50
CA SER A 401 6.09 7.44 9.16
C SER A 401 5.98 8.43 8.01
N ILE A 402 5.65 9.70 8.29
CA ILE A 402 5.60 10.76 7.28
C ILE A 402 6.98 11.28 6.88
N CYS A 403 8.01 11.11 7.72
CA CYS A 403 9.39 11.54 7.45
C CYS A 403 10.23 10.41 6.86
N TYR A 404 9.65 9.63 5.98
CA TYR A 404 10.32 8.56 5.25
C TYR A 404 11.11 9.10 4.05
N GLU A 405 12.08 8.30 3.61
CA GLU A 405 12.78 8.48 2.35
C GLU A 405 12.78 7.16 1.56
N THR A 406 12.87 7.22 0.25
CA THR A 406 12.85 6.04 -0.59
C THR A 406 14.07 5.94 -1.50
N ALA A 407 14.50 4.71 -1.76
CA ALA A 407 15.55 4.40 -2.73
C ALA A 407 15.11 3.27 -3.67
N LEU A 408 15.66 3.28 -4.88
CA LEU A 408 15.47 2.21 -5.84
C LEU A 408 16.45 1.07 -5.54
N VAL A 409 15.95 -0.14 -5.45
CA VAL A 409 16.75 -1.36 -5.37
C VAL A 409 16.50 -2.16 -6.63
N THR A 410 17.56 -2.45 -7.37
CA THR A 410 17.49 -3.28 -8.57
C THR A 410 17.92 -4.70 -8.20
N LEU A 411 17.05 -5.64 -8.44
CA LEU A 411 17.29 -7.07 -8.33
C LEU A 411 17.61 -7.61 -9.72
N GLU A 412 18.72 -8.34 -9.86
CA GLU A 412 19.14 -8.94 -11.13
C GLU A 412 19.52 -10.40 -10.89
N VAL A 413 19.03 -11.27 -11.73
CA VAL A 413 19.35 -12.69 -11.74
C VAL A 413 20.25 -12.98 -12.92
N ASN A 414 21.43 -13.50 -12.63
CA ASN A 414 22.35 -13.99 -13.65
C ASN A 414 22.05 -15.44 -13.96
N PRO A 415 21.91 -15.80 -15.25
CA PRO A 415 21.65 -17.19 -15.63
C PRO A 415 22.82 -18.10 -15.27
N LEU A 416 22.54 -19.37 -15.00
CA LEU A 416 23.58 -20.38 -14.84
C LEU A 416 24.12 -20.80 -16.22
N PRO A 417 25.42 -21.14 -16.33
CA PRO A 417 25.95 -21.72 -17.54
C PRO A 417 25.23 -23.04 -17.88
N ILE A 418 24.82 -23.20 -19.14
CA ILE A 418 24.20 -24.43 -19.63
C ILE A 418 25.31 -25.34 -20.14
N VAL A 419 25.46 -26.51 -19.54
CA VAL A 419 26.44 -27.54 -19.93
C VAL A 419 25.68 -28.73 -20.50
N ASP A 420 26.07 -29.16 -21.70
CA ASP A 420 25.48 -30.33 -22.37
C ASP A 420 26.58 -31.30 -22.74
N ILE A 421 26.80 -32.28 -21.88
CA ILE A 421 27.76 -33.39 -22.10
C ILE A 421 27.04 -34.71 -21.86
N ASP A 422 27.55 -35.78 -22.54
CA ASP A 422 27.02 -37.13 -22.35
C ASP A 422 27.36 -37.67 -20.95
N THR A 423 26.55 -38.57 -20.43
CA THR A 423 26.77 -39.21 -19.13
C THR A 423 27.78 -40.32 -19.16
N ASP A 424 28.02 -40.91 -20.34
CA ASP A 424 28.92 -42.04 -20.53
C ASP A 424 29.78 -41.87 -21.79
N TYR A 425 31.06 -42.10 -21.65
CA TYR A 425 32.04 -42.05 -22.72
C TYR A 425 32.85 -43.33 -22.80
N ILE A 426 33.28 -43.75 -23.98
CA ILE A 426 34.10 -44.93 -24.21
C ILE A 426 35.53 -44.49 -24.45
N LEU A 427 36.45 -44.99 -23.63
CA LEU A 427 37.87 -44.84 -23.80
C LEU A 427 38.47 -46.14 -24.33
N CYS A 428 39.01 -46.11 -25.56
CA CYS A 428 39.66 -47.25 -26.16
C CYS A 428 41.10 -47.36 -25.63
N VAL A 429 41.37 -48.42 -24.90
CA VAL A 429 42.71 -48.72 -24.37
C VAL A 429 43.27 -49.99 -25.02
N ASP A 430 44.62 -50.18 -24.94
CA ASP A 430 45.27 -51.42 -25.38
C ASP A 430 44.79 -52.62 -24.53
N THR A 431 45.05 -53.82 -25.02
CA THR A 431 44.64 -55.09 -24.36
C THR A 431 45.12 -55.21 -22.94
N ASN A 432 46.08 -54.42 -22.51
CA ASN A 432 46.63 -54.42 -21.14
C ASN A 432 46.02 -53.26 -20.31
N GLY A 433 45.25 -52.39 -20.90
CA GLY A 433 44.68 -51.20 -20.21
C GLY A 433 45.76 -50.16 -19.88
N THR A 434 46.86 -50.10 -20.61
CA THR A 434 47.97 -49.19 -20.29
C THR A 434 48.22 -48.09 -21.26
N GLU A 435 47.72 -48.18 -22.50
CA GLU A 435 47.92 -47.21 -23.56
C GLU A 435 46.57 -46.85 -24.18
N VAL A 436 46.27 -45.56 -24.31
CA VAL A 436 45.10 -45.08 -25.03
C VAL A 436 45.29 -45.23 -26.53
N LEU A 437 44.43 -45.99 -27.17
CA LEU A 437 44.50 -46.27 -28.60
C LEU A 437 43.95 -45.14 -29.47
N ALA A 438 42.92 -44.44 -28.95
CA ALA A 438 42.35 -43.25 -29.60
C ALA A 438 42.04 -42.22 -28.51
N PRO A 439 42.50 -40.95 -28.64
CA PRO A 439 42.20 -39.94 -27.66
C PRO A 439 40.69 -39.69 -27.62
N LEU A 440 40.10 -39.81 -26.41
CA LEU A 440 38.74 -39.34 -26.12
C LEU A 440 38.83 -37.88 -25.74
N GLU A 441 38.01 -37.03 -26.30
CA GLU A 441 37.87 -35.64 -25.91
C GLU A 441 36.40 -35.36 -25.51
N VAL A 442 36.22 -34.98 -24.27
CA VAL A 442 34.93 -34.50 -23.76
C VAL A 442 34.96 -32.99 -23.89
N ASP A 443 34.17 -32.43 -24.82
CA ASP A 443 34.13 -31.02 -25.14
C ASP A 443 32.77 -30.45 -24.71
N THR A 444 32.79 -29.37 -23.92
CA THR A 444 31.57 -28.67 -23.48
C THR A 444 30.96 -27.80 -24.57
N GLY A 445 31.67 -27.47 -25.63
CA GLY A 445 31.26 -26.51 -26.64
C GLY A 445 31.26 -25.05 -26.15
N LEU A 446 31.64 -24.81 -24.90
CA LEU A 446 31.63 -23.46 -24.30
C LEU A 446 32.98 -22.75 -24.49
N SER A 447 32.93 -21.41 -24.52
CA SER A 447 34.11 -20.56 -24.72
C SER A 447 34.96 -20.46 -23.44
N SER A 448 36.24 -20.76 -23.51
CA SER A 448 37.17 -20.54 -22.39
C SER A 448 37.49 -19.07 -22.11
N VAL A 449 36.95 -18.12 -22.90
CA VAL A 449 37.03 -16.68 -22.62
C VAL A 449 35.91 -16.28 -21.66
N ASP A 450 34.76 -16.90 -21.84
CA ASP A 450 33.54 -16.53 -21.11
C ASP A 450 33.30 -17.41 -19.87
N TYR A 451 33.93 -18.63 -19.86
CA TYR A 451 33.73 -19.60 -18.77
C TYR A 451 35.05 -20.15 -18.24
N THR A 452 35.04 -20.52 -16.97
CA THR A 452 36.11 -21.31 -16.33
C THR A 452 35.62 -22.72 -16.01
N PHE A 453 36.51 -23.69 -16.14
CA PHE A 453 36.20 -25.12 -16.05
C PHE A 453 37.06 -25.80 -15.00
N ILE A 454 36.48 -26.68 -14.23
CA ILE A 454 37.20 -27.54 -13.29
C ILE A 454 36.75 -28.99 -13.51
N TRP A 455 37.63 -29.79 -14.13
CA TRP A 455 37.46 -31.24 -14.29
C TRP A 455 38.11 -31.93 -13.11
N SER A 456 37.38 -32.78 -12.40
CA SER A 456 37.91 -33.52 -11.27
C SER A 456 37.67 -35.02 -11.44
N ASP A 457 38.59 -35.85 -10.94
CA ASP A 457 38.42 -37.29 -10.86
C ASP A 457 37.58 -37.72 -9.64
N ALA A 458 37.31 -39.02 -9.52
CA ALA A 458 36.52 -39.57 -8.43
C ALA A 458 37.11 -39.33 -7.02
N THR A 459 38.36 -38.89 -6.92
CA THR A 459 39.01 -38.54 -5.64
C THR A 459 38.85 -37.04 -5.32
N GLY A 460 38.32 -36.24 -6.25
CA GLY A 460 38.25 -34.81 -6.17
C GLY A 460 39.53 -34.08 -6.58
N ALA A 461 40.49 -34.81 -7.19
CA ALA A 461 41.69 -34.17 -7.74
C ALA A 461 41.40 -33.51 -9.07
N ILE A 462 41.82 -32.25 -9.23
CA ILE A 462 41.65 -31.49 -10.50
C ILE A 462 42.55 -32.12 -11.57
N VAL A 463 41.94 -32.53 -12.67
CA VAL A 463 42.58 -33.18 -13.81
C VAL A 463 42.61 -32.35 -15.07
N GLY A 464 41.79 -31.27 -15.12
CA GLY A 464 41.75 -30.34 -16.25
C GLY A 464 41.08 -29.02 -15.91
N THR A 465 41.34 -27.95 -16.71
CA THR A 465 40.77 -26.61 -16.54
C THR A 465 40.42 -25.96 -17.89
N GLY A 466 40.47 -26.71 -18.99
CA GLY A 466 40.09 -26.24 -20.32
C GLY A 466 38.60 -26.46 -20.62
N SER A 467 38.12 -25.89 -21.73
CA SER A 467 36.76 -26.14 -22.22
C SER A 467 36.52 -27.58 -22.65
N SER A 468 37.58 -28.32 -22.91
CA SER A 468 37.54 -29.75 -23.14
C SER A 468 38.54 -30.49 -22.22
N TYR A 469 38.28 -31.77 -22.01
CA TYR A 469 39.15 -32.67 -21.23
C TYR A 469 39.30 -34.00 -21.94
N ALA A 470 40.54 -34.50 -21.96
CA ALA A 470 40.89 -35.81 -22.53
C ALA A 470 41.23 -36.81 -21.39
N PRO A 471 40.30 -37.65 -20.98
CA PRO A 471 40.55 -38.67 -19.96
C PRO A 471 41.59 -39.68 -20.43
N LEU A 472 42.50 -40.05 -19.51
CA LEU A 472 43.53 -41.05 -19.77
C LEU A 472 43.22 -42.40 -19.11
N GLN A 473 42.18 -42.48 -18.31
CA GLN A 473 41.76 -43.66 -17.57
C GLN A 473 40.27 -43.73 -17.45
N GLY A 474 39.70 -44.90 -17.29
CA GLY A 474 38.31 -45.11 -16.94
C GLY A 474 38.01 -44.65 -15.52
N GLY A 475 36.77 -44.23 -15.25
CA GLY A 475 36.32 -43.79 -13.93
C GLY A 475 35.22 -42.79 -14.00
N ASN A 476 34.76 -42.31 -12.81
CA ASN A 476 33.81 -41.23 -12.71
C ASN A 476 34.56 -39.89 -12.63
N TYR A 477 34.02 -38.92 -13.32
CA TYR A 477 34.54 -37.56 -13.38
C TYR A 477 33.42 -36.57 -13.10
N THR A 478 33.81 -35.40 -12.59
CA THR A 478 32.91 -34.27 -12.40
C THR A 478 33.42 -33.07 -13.19
N LEU A 479 32.48 -32.26 -13.68
CA LEU A 479 32.74 -30.98 -14.31
C LEU A 479 31.99 -29.89 -13.57
N GLU A 480 32.70 -28.85 -13.15
CA GLU A 480 32.15 -27.60 -12.65
C GLU A 480 32.48 -26.51 -13.68
N VAL A 481 31.48 -25.69 -14.03
CA VAL A 481 31.61 -24.58 -14.97
C VAL A 481 31.11 -23.31 -14.32
N PHE A 482 31.91 -22.24 -14.39
CA PHE A 482 31.61 -20.95 -13.82
C PHE A 482 31.62 -19.89 -14.92
N ASP A 483 30.66 -18.95 -14.87
CA ASP A 483 30.71 -17.77 -15.72
C ASP A 483 31.85 -16.84 -15.26
N ALA A 484 32.79 -16.57 -16.14
CA ALA A 484 33.94 -15.72 -15.87
C ALA A 484 33.70 -14.25 -16.21
N THR A 485 32.62 -13.93 -16.93
CA THR A 485 32.28 -12.59 -17.38
C THR A 485 31.52 -11.80 -16.32
N LEU A 486 30.81 -12.52 -15.41
CA LEU A 486 29.98 -11.96 -14.36
C LEU A 486 30.72 -11.91 -13.02
N SER A 487 30.48 -10.84 -12.28
CA SER A 487 31.09 -10.66 -10.94
C SER A 487 30.63 -11.73 -9.93
N THR A 488 29.45 -12.30 -10.14
CA THR A 488 28.84 -13.35 -9.31
C THR A 488 29.47 -14.71 -9.52
N GLN A 489 30.17 -14.93 -10.66
CA GLN A 489 30.77 -16.21 -11.03
C GLN A 489 29.76 -17.38 -10.90
N CYS A 490 28.57 -17.22 -11.48
CA CYS A 490 27.51 -18.22 -11.40
C CYS A 490 28.02 -19.58 -11.89
N ALA A 491 27.75 -20.63 -11.11
CA ALA A 491 28.19 -21.99 -11.40
C ALA A 491 27.05 -22.81 -12.01
N ALA A 492 27.34 -23.54 -13.08
CA ALA A 492 26.44 -24.58 -13.56
C ALA A 492 26.24 -25.68 -12.49
N PRO A 493 25.14 -26.43 -12.51
CA PRO A 493 25.04 -27.68 -11.80
C PRO A 493 26.25 -28.58 -12.10
N VAL A 494 26.74 -29.29 -11.09
CA VAL A 494 27.89 -30.17 -11.27
C VAL A 494 27.51 -31.33 -12.17
N GLU A 495 28.13 -31.39 -13.35
CA GLU A 495 27.95 -32.51 -14.26
C GLU A 495 28.82 -33.72 -13.82
N VAL A 496 28.23 -34.91 -13.85
CA VAL A 496 28.90 -36.18 -13.52
C VAL A 496 28.81 -37.06 -14.72
N PHE A 497 29.99 -37.55 -15.18
CA PHE A 497 30.04 -38.47 -16.30
C PHE A 497 30.97 -39.65 -15.98
N THR A 498 30.75 -40.75 -16.69
CA THR A 498 31.55 -41.99 -16.54
C THR A 498 32.35 -42.25 -17.80
N VAL A 499 33.62 -42.53 -17.66
CA VAL A 499 34.48 -43.02 -18.73
C VAL A 499 34.65 -44.53 -18.56
N ILE A 500 34.16 -45.26 -19.53
CA ILE A 500 34.21 -46.74 -19.55
C ILE A 500 35.36 -47.17 -20.47
N GLU A 501 36.32 -47.91 -19.92
CA GLU A 501 37.39 -48.47 -20.75
C GLU A 501 36.89 -49.67 -21.55
N SER A 502 37.26 -49.67 -22.84
CA SER A 502 37.04 -50.81 -23.71
C SER A 502 38.33 -51.17 -24.46
N THR A 503 38.54 -52.44 -24.72
CA THR A 503 39.76 -52.97 -25.36
C THR A 503 39.40 -53.72 -26.64
N PRO A 504 40.31 -53.76 -27.62
CA PRO A 504 40.20 -54.73 -28.71
C PRO A 504 40.10 -56.14 -28.18
N PRO A 505 39.36 -57.05 -28.82
CA PRO A 505 39.27 -58.46 -28.36
C PRO A 505 40.61 -59.19 -28.46
N LEU A 506 41.06 -59.82 -27.37
CA LEU A 506 42.11 -60.85 -27.44
C LEU A 506 41.39 -62.17 -27.80
N LEU A 507 41.38 -62.46 -29.13
CA LEU A 507 40.60 -63.55 -29.68
C LEU A 507 41.41 -64.85 -29.69
N THR A 508 40.86 -65.93 -29.20
CA THR A 508 41.27 -67.29 -29.40
C THR A 508 40.16 -68.10 -30.06
N ALA A 509 40.46 -69.01 -30.93
CA ALA A 509 39.47 -69.88 -31.53
C ALA A 509 40.09 -71.30 -31.76
N GLN A 510 39.26 -72.28 -31.61
CA GLN A 510 39.66 -73.72 -31.80
C GLN A 510 38.46 -74.48 -32.38
N VAL A 511 38.79 -75.59 -33.05
CA VAL A 511 37.76 -76.59 -33.40
C VAL A 511 37.58 -77.48 -32.15
N SER A 512 36.36 -77.46 -31.59
CA SER A 512 36.03 -78.22 -30.38
C SER A 512 35.62 -79.69 -30.67
N THR A 513 35.41 -80.04 -31.92
CA THR A 513 35.09 -81.39 -32.39
C THR A 513 36.33 -82.10 -32.89
N ALA A 514 36.38 -83.42 -32.73
CA ALA A 514 37.44 -84.22 -33.25
C ALA A 514 37.51 -84.16 -34.81
N ALA A 515 38.69 -84.37 -35.39
CA ALA A 515 38.85 -84.53 -36.83
C ALA A 515 37.92 -85.65 -37.34
N PHE A 516 37.31 -85.49 -38.48
CA PHE A 516 36.40 -86.46 -39.10
C PHE A 516 35.07 -86.65 -38.33
N ALA A 517 34.68 -85.75 -37.53
CA ALA A 517 33.38 -85.78 -36.88
C ALA A 517 32.22 -85.55 -37.89
N SER A 518 31.02 -86.00 -37.58
CA SER A 518 29.85 -85.83 -38.46
C SER A 518 29.35 -84.38 -38.59
N THR A 519 29.70 -83.57 -37.67
CA THR A 519 29.47 -82.11 -37.64
C THR A 519 30.66 -81.47 -36.95
N HIS A 520 31.04 -80.27 -37.43
CA HIS A 520 32.16 -79.55 -36.86
C HIS A 520 31.65 -78.27 -36.16
N VAL A 521 32.30 -78.00 -35.05
CA VAL A 521 32.03 -76.81 -34.20
C VAL A 521 33.35 -76.10 -33.98
N ILE A 522 33.31 -74.78 -34.25
CA ILE A 522 34.37 -73.83 -33.87
C ILE A 522 33.94 -73.11 -32.63
N GLU A 523 34.72 -73.07 -31.60
CA GLU A 523 34.56 -72.29 -30.38
C GLU A 523 35.60 -71.18 -30.37
N ALA A 524 35.10 -69.95 -30.28
CA ALA A 524 35.91 -68.76 -30.17
C ALA A 524 35.59 -68.02 -28.87
N VAL A 525 36.64 -67.50 -28.24
CA VAL A 525 36.55 -66.75 -27.00
C VAL A 525 37.37 -65.46 -27.15
N ALA A 526 36.71 -64.32 -27.00
CA ALA A 526 37.35 -63.02 -26.87
C ALA A 526 37.43 -62.65 -25.40
N THR A 527 38.56 -62.13 -24.99
CA THR A 527 38.81 -61.64 -23.63
C THR A 527 39.30 -60.18 -23.72
N GLY A 528 38.99 -59.40 -22.66
CA GLY A 528 39.30 -57.97 -22.55
C GLY A 528 38.21 -57.24 -21.75
N GLN A 529 38.23 -55.91 -21.78
CA GLN A 529 37.26 -55.04 -21.07
C GLN A 529 36.12 -54.57 -21.99
N GLY A 530 35.97 -55.18 -23.17
CA GLY A 530 34.93 -54.81 -24.15
C GLY A 530 33.74 -55.76 -24.12
N ILE A 531 32.74 -55.43 -24.90
CA ILE A 531 31.60 -56.27 -25.25
C ILE A 531 31.82 -56.76 -26.68
N TYR A 532 31.96 -58.08 -26.86
CA TYR A 532 32.40 -58.64 -28.12
C TYR A 532 31.31 -59.40 -28.86
N GLU A 533 31.32 -59.26 -30.19
CA GLU A 533 30.55 -60.08 -31.11
C GLU A 533 31.50 -60.77 -32.11
N TYR A 534 31.03 -61.88 -32.64
CA TYR A 534 31.84 -62.79 -33.44
C TYR A 534 31.22 -62.97 -34.82
N SER A 535 32.08 -63.16 -35.83
CA SER A 535 31.70 -63.50 -37.17
C SER A 535 32.62 -64.62 -37.73
N LEU A 536 32.07 -65.54 -38.44
CA LEU A 536 32.80 -66.61 -39.16
C LEU A 536 32.80 -66.27 -40.65
N ASP A 537 33.99 -66.23 -41.28
CA ASP A 537 34.15 -65.99 -42.71
C ASP A 537 33.40 -64.79 -43.27
N GLN A 538 33.39 -63.66 -42.52
CA GLN A 538 32.65 -62.46 -42.83
C GLN A 538 31.12 -62.67 -42.93
N GLY A 539 30.61 -63.70 -42.29
CA GLY A 539 29.17 -63.96 -42.15
C GLY A 539 28.50 -63.00 -41.18
N PRO A 540 27.26 -63.25 -40.79
CA PRO A 540 26.53 -62.42 -39.83
C PRO A 540 27.25 -62.37 -38.48
N TRP A 541 27.17 -61.18 -37.82
CA TRP A 541 27.67 -60.99 -36.48
C TRP A 541 26.70 -61.57 -35.42
N GLY A 542 27.21 -62.11 -34.36
CA GLY A 542 26.49 -62.65 -33.23
C GLY A 542 27.25 -62.57 -31.93
N ASP A 543 26.55 -62.58 -30.82
CA ASP A 543 27.08 -62.51 -29.45
C ASP A 543 27.74 -63.84 -28.98
N SER A 544 27.54 -64.92 -29.76
CA SER A 544 28.09 -66.25 -29.46
C SER A 544 29.28 -66.55 -30.35
N GLY A 545 30.41 -66.89 -29.72
CA GLY A 545 31.62 -67.42 -30.39
C GLY A 545 31.52 -68.90 -30.80
N MET A 546 30.34 -69.53 -30.72
CA MET A 546 30.12 -70.95 -31.10
C MET A 546 29.48 -71.01 -32.49
N PHE A 547 30.23 -71.58 -33.45
CA PHE A 547 29.78 -71.82 -34.81
C PHE A 547 29.60 -73.32 -35.01
N ILE A 548 28.37 -73.75 -35.32
CA ILE A 548 27.97 -75.11 -35.52
C ILE A 548 27.80 -75.40 -37.04
N ASP A 549 27.93 -76.68 -37.39
CA ASP A 549 27.85 -77.19 -38.77
C ASP A 549 28.84 -76.50 -39.74
N VAL A 550 30.03 -76.23 -39.23
CA VAL A 550 31.10 -75.58 -40.01
C VAL A 550 31.59 -76.55 -41.09
N THR A 551 31.77 -76.08 -42.28
CA THR A 551 32.28 -76.87 -43.42
C THR A 551 33.80 -77.22 -43.24
N PRO A 552 34.26 -78.27 -43.82
CA PRO A 552 35.70 -78.56 -43.79
C PRO A 552 36.54 -77.52 -44.54
N GLY A 553 37.67 -77.13 -43.97
CA GLY A 553 38.54 -76.14 -44.62
C GLY A 553 39.18 -75.16 -43.66
N GLN A 554 39.66 -74.08 -44.26
CA GLN A 554 40.17 -72.92 -43.52
C GLN A 554 39.03 -71.92 -43.28
N HIS A 555 38.92 -71.51 -42.06
CA HIS A 555 37.98 -70.57 -41.61
C HIS A 555 38.62 -69.39 -40.90
N VAL A 556 38.08 -68.22 -40.97
CA VAL A 556 38.53 -67.04 -40.26
C VAL A 556 37.43 -66.60 -39.29
N VAL A 557 37.71 -66.67 -38.01
CA VAL A 557 36.92 -66.12 -36.96
C VAL A 557 37.38 -64.70 -36.71
N THR A 558 36.44 -63.77 -36.77
CA THR A 558 36.67 -62.35 -36.43
C THR A 558 35.84 -62.04 -35.16
N ALA A 559 36.43 -61.36 -34.21
CA ALA A 559 35.71 -60.73 -33.09
C ALA A 559 35.95 -59.25 -33.18
N ARG A 560 34.90 -58.45 -32.89
CA ARG A 560 34.98 -57.00 -32.75
C ARG A 560 34.38 -56.53 -31.43
N ASP A 561 34.89 -55.43 -30.96
CA ASP A 561 34.31 -54.74 -29.81
C ASP A 561 33.11 -53.90 -30.27
N LEU A 562 31.98 -54.03 -29.58
CA LEU A 562 30.75 -53.25 -29.84
C LEU A 562 30.93 -51.77 -29.55
N ASN A 563 31.85 -51.44 -28.66
CA ASN A 563 32.22 -50.04 -28.34
C ASN A 563 33.14 -49.41 -29.38
N GLY A 564 33.52 -50.17 -30.41
CA GLY A 564 34.31 -49.68 -31.56
C GLY A 564 35.83 -49.65 -31.32
N CYS A 565 36.34 -50.23 -30.24
CA CYS A 565 37.77 -50.17 -29.90
C CYS A 565 38.67 -51.12 -30.71
N GLY A 566 38.13 -51.88 -31.66
CA GLY A 566 38.90 -52.67 -32.60
C GLY A 566 38.36 -54.07 -32.82
N GLU A 567 39.08 -54.80 -33.71
CA GLU A 567 38.78 -56.18 -34.07
C GLU A 567 40.03 -57.05 -34.08
N SER A 568 39.85 -58.35 -33.91
CA SER A 568 40.90 -59.36 -34.02
C SER A 568 40.42 -60.58 -34.84
N GLN A 569 41.38 -61.24 -35.49
CA GLN A 569 41.03 -62.36 -36.34
C GLN A 569 41.96 -63.57 -35.98
N VAL A 570 41.36 -64.73 -36.06
CA VAL A 570 42.08 -65.99 -35.86
C VAL A 570 41.67 -66.96 -36.96
N VAL A 571 42.70 -67.63 -37.55
CA VAL A 571 42.50 -68.66 -38.57
C VAL A 571 42.39 -70.01 -37.90
N VAL A 572 41.36 -70.77 -38.23
CA VAL A 572 41.08 -72.11 -37.70
C VAL A 572 40.92 -73.07 -38.87
N TYR A 573 41.36 -74.30 -38.67
CA TYR A 573 41.33 -75.29 -39.73
C TYR A 573 40.47 -76.47 -39.27
N VAL A 574 39.35 -76.74 -39.99
CA VAL A 574 38.45 -77.84 -39.79
C VAL A 574 38.91 -79.03 -40.66
N ILE A 575 39.34 -80.11 -40.01
CA ILE A 575 39.94 -81.24 -40.70
C ILE A 575 38.87 -82.33 -40.91
N ASP A 576 38.60 -82.57 -42.25
CA ASP A 576 37.68 -83.67 -42.64
C ASP A 576 37.97 -84.06 -44.11
N TYR A 577 37.27 -85.06 -44.58
CA TYR A 577 37.50 -85.64 -45.88
C TYR A 577 36.17 -85.68 -46.69
N PRO A 578 36.24 -85.56 -48.03
CA PRO A 578 35.06 -85.80 -48.84
C PRO A 578 34.68 -87.26 -48.81
N LEU A 579 33.39 -87.52 -48.51
CA LEU A 579 32.83 -88.87 -48.43
C LEU A 579 32.91 -89.66 -49.75
N TYR A 580 33.00 -88.98 -50.85
CA TYR A 580 33.16 -89.54 -52.21
C TYR A 580 33.92 -88.53 -53.10
N PHE A 581 34.41 -89.08 -54.20
CA PHE A 581 34.96 -88.28 -55.30
C PHE A 581 34.64 -88.98 -56.60
N THR A 582 34.62 -88.25 -57.70
CA THR A 582 34.14 -88.67 -59.03
C THR A 582 35.20 -88.34 -60.09
N PRO A 583 36.26 -89.14 -60.23
CA PRO A 583 37.32 -88.78 -61.16
C PRO A 583 36.94 -88.99 -62.62
N ASN A 584 36.11 -88.14 -63.16
CA ASN A 584 35.55 -88.15 -64.54
C ASN A 584 36.12 -87.04 -65.42
N GLY A 585 36.98 -86.13 -64.83
CA GLY A 585 37.64 -85.07 -65.55
C GLY A 585 36.73 -83.84 -65.83
N ASP A 586 35.65 -83.68 -65.12
CA ASP A 586 34.71 -82.51 -65.29
C ASP A 586 35.07 -81.29 -64.42
N GLY A 587 36.10 -81.43 -63.61
CA GLY A 587 36.61 -80.41 -62.70
C GLY A 587 35.94 -80.35 -61.34
N TYR A 588 34.99 -81.24 -61.05
CA TYR A 588 34.30 -81.31 -59.78
C TYR A 588 34.57 -82.66 -59.09
N ASN A 589 35.05 -82.58 -57.87
CA ASN A 589 35.38 -83.79 -57.04
C ASN A 589 36.20 -84.83 -57.83
N ASP A 590 37.05 -84.40 -58.75
CA ASP A 590 37.91 -85.33 -59.54
C ASP A 590 39.02 -85.97 -58.73
N THR A 591 39.40 -85.34 -57.62
CA THR A 591 40.44 -85.86 -56.73
C THR A 591 39.94 -85.89 -55.30
N TRP A 592 40.50 -86.84 -54.55
CA TRP A 592 40.19 -86.97 -53.13
C TRP A 592 41.40 -86.54 -52.33
N ASN A 593 41.20 -85.67 -51.31
CA ASN A 593 42.22 -85.29 -50.35
C ASN A 593 41.55 -84.92 -49.01
N ILE A 594 42.31 -84.96 -47.93
CA ILE A 594 41.82 -84.43 -46.64
C ILE A 594 41.93 -82.96 -46.68
N VAL A 595 40.84 -82.32 -46.33
CA VAL A 595 40.71 -80.85 -46.26
C VAL A 595 41.08 -80.34 -44.90
N GLY A 596 41.59 -79.15 -44.75
CA GLY A 596 41.89 -78.47 -43.47
C GLY A 596 43.29 -78.76 -42.91
N ILE A 597 44.10 -79.54 -43.59
CA ILE A 597 45.46 -79.89 -43.12
C ILE A 597 46.53 -79.45 -44.13
N ALA A 598 46.21 -78.70 -45.14
CA ALA A 598 47.18 -78.27 -46.17
C ALA A 598 48.38 -77.50 -45.65
N ASN A 599 48.22 -76.81 -44.51
CA ASN A 599 49.31 -76.11 -43.78
C ASN A 599 50.24 -76.98 -43.01
N GLN A 600 49.97 -78.32 -42.88
CA GLN A 600 50.83 -79.27 -42.15
C GLN A 600 51.72 -79.97 -43.12
N ALA A 601 52.90 -79.39 -43.47
CA ALA A 601 53.83 -79.90 -44.48
C ALA A 601 54.36 -81.30 -44.20
N ASN A 602 54.37 -81.77 -42.97
CA ASN A 602 54.86 -83.09 -42.57
C ASN A 602 53.76 -84.14 -42.49
N ALA A 603 52.48 -83.76 -42.65
CA ALA A 603 51.41 -84.72 -42.62
C ALA A 603 51.43 -85.62 -43.88
N LYS A 604 51.09 -86.85 -43.73
CA LYS A 604 51.09 -87.89 -44.77
C LYS A 604 49.75 -88.59 -44.82
N ILE A 605 49.23 -88.76 -45.97
CA ILE A 605 47.99 -89.52 -46.19
C ILE A 605 48.32 -90.73 -47.02
N TYR A 606 48.01 -91.94 -46.48
CA TYR A 606 48.16 -93.18 -47.15
C TYR A 606 46.80 -93.72 -47.53
N ILE A 607 46.64 -94.12 -48.79
CA ILE A 607 45.41 -94.67 -49.32
C ILE A 607 45.58 -96.15 -49.61
N PHE A 608 44.61 -96.94 -49.14
CA PHE A 608 44.64 -98.40 -49.22
C PHE A 608 43.39 -98.93 -49.91
N ASP A 609 43.53 -100.09 -50.54
CA ASP A 609 42.35 -100.83 -51.01
C ASP A 609 41.64 -101.51 -49.82
N ARG A 610 40.46 -102.11 -50.07
CA ARG A 610 39.70 -102.86 -49.04
C ARG A 610 40.43 -104.01 -48.38
N TYR A 611 41.53 -104.46 -48.98
CA TYR A 611 42.35 -105.57 -48.49
C TYR A 611 43.60 -105.11 -47.73
N GLY A 612 43.74 -103.81 -47.54
CA GLY A 612 44.88 -103.21 -46.83
C GLY A 612 46.12 -103.01 -47.67
N LYS A 613 46.10 -103.14 -48.98
CA LYS A 613 47.23 -102.88 -49.85
C LYS A 613 47.41 -101.38 -50.07
N LEU A 614 48.55 -100.79 -49.81
CA LEU A 614 48.91 -99.41 -50.07
C LEU A 614 48.83 -99.13 -51.59
N LEU A 615 47.99 -98.17 -51.94
CA LEU A 615 47.81 -97.71 -53.31
C LEU A 615 48.60 -96.46 -53.59
N LYS A 616 48.50 -95.45 -52.72
CA LYS A 616 49.18 -94.18 -52.90
C LYS A 616 49.47 -93.51 -51.58
N GLN A 617 50.54 -92.77 -51.53
CA GLN A 617 50.80 -91.78 -50.53
C GLN A 617 50.57 -90.39 -51.19
N ILE A 618 49.77 -89.52 -50.59
CA ILE A 618 49.56 -88.15 -51.05
C ILE A 618 49.97 -87.18 -49.98
N SER A 619 50.26 -85.96 -50.39
CA SER A 619 50.51 -84.84 -49.51
C SER A 619 49.22 -84.05 -49.32
N PRO A 620 48.90 -83.56 -48.10
CA PRO A 620 47.77 -82.73 -47.87
C PRO A 620 47.72 -81.49 -48.76
N SER A 621 48.85 -80.86 -49.07
CA SER A 621 49.00 -79.69 -49.95
C SER A 621 49.01 -80.07 -51.44
N GLY A 622 48.94 -81.36 -51.81
CA GLY A 622 48.90 -81.83 -53.16
C GLY A 622 47.54 -81.77 -53.81
N THR A 623 47.54 -82.12 -55.11
CA THR A 623 46.24 -82.12 -55.89
C THR A 623 45.25 -83.20 -55.48
N GLY A 624 45.65 -84.06 -54.52
CA GLY A 624 44.85 -85.21 -54.09
C GLY A 624 45.04 -86.44 -54.89
N TRP A 625 44.29 -87.50 -54.60
CA TRP A 625 44.32 -88.76 -55.29
C TRP A 625 43.24 -88.82 -56.38
N ASP A 626 43.61 -89.08 -57.59
CA ASP A 626 42.79 -89.10 -58.80
C ASP A 626 42.10 -90.48 -59.04
N GLY A 627 42.07 -91.37 -58.08
CA GLY A 627 41.49 -92.69 -58.21
C GLY A 627 42.31 -93.67 -59.05
N THR A 628 43.56 -93.36 -59.39
CA THR A 628 44.40 -94.22 -60.18
C THR A 628 45.44 -94.91 -59.34
N TYR A 629 45.85 -96.16 -59.84
CA TYR A 629 47.01 -96.89 -59.34
C TYR A 629 47.85 -97.35 -60.51
N ASN A 630 49.15 -97.01 -60.52
CA ASN A 630 50.09 -97.30 -61.63
C ASN A 630 49.50 -96.83 -63.01
N GLY A 631 48.77 -95.73 -63.08
CA GLY A 631 48.20 -95.14 -64.26
C GLY A 631 46.89 -95.75 -64.79
N ALA A 632 46.38 -96.76 -64.10
CA ALA A 632 45.07 -97.33 -64.43
C ALA A 632 43.99 -96.94 -63.39
N GLN A 633 42.82 -96.63 -63.89
CA GLN A 633 41.70 -96.31 -63.02
C GLN A 633 41.25 -97.49 -62.22
N LEU A 634 40.97 -97.29 -60.92
CA LEU A 634 40.50 -98.32 -60.02
C LEU A 634 38.95 -98.38 -60.08
N PRO A 635 38.35 -99.54 -59.74
CA PRO A 635 36.94 -99.72 -59.76
C PRO A 635 36.27 -98.90 -58.64
N SER A 636 34.98 -98.53 -58.87
CA SER A 636 34.17 -97.91 -57.79
C SER A 636 34.06 -98.91 -56.65
N SER A 637 34.62 -98.54 -55.49
CA SER A 637 34.71 -99.36 -54.27
C SER A 637 35.03 -98.45 -53.08
N ASP A 638 35.01 -99.03 -51.90
CA ASP A 638 35.48 -98.39 -50.69
C ASP A 638 37.00 -98.44 -50.63
N TYR A 639 37.59 -97.32 -50.35
CA TYR A 639 39.05 -97.21 -50.10
C TYR A 639 39.24 -96.68 -48.69
N TRP A 640 40.32 -97.14 -48.08
CA TRP A 640 40.66 -96.75 -46.71
C TRP A 640 41.87 -95.83 -46.75
N PHE A 641 41.92 -94.92 -45.74
CA PHE A 641 43.08 -94.10 -45.57
C PHE A 641 43.63 -94.10 -44.17
N THR A 642 44.87 -93.78 -44.04
CA THR A 642 45.52 -93.48 -42.76
C THR A 642 46.14 -92.09 -42.91
N LEU A 643 45.86 -91.28 -41.90
CA LEU A 643 46.40 -89.92 -41.79
C LEU A 643 47.42 -89.90 -40.63
N GLU A 644 48.65 -89.52 -40.94
CA GLU A 644 49.66 -89.06 -39.97
C GLU A 644 49.70 -87.55 -39.96
N TYR A 645 49.32 -86.91 -38.89
CA TYR A 645 49.27 -85.45 -38.79
C TYR A 645 49.50 -85.03 -37.33
N LEU A 646 49.77 -83.78 -37.13
CA LEU A 646 49.79 -83.16 -35.79
C LEU A 646 48.39 -82.68 -35.45
N ASP A 647 47.76 -83.25 -34.45
CA ASP A 647 46.43 -82.87 -34.05
C ASP A 647 46.48 -81.46 -33.41
N PRO A 648 45.72 -80.49 -33.98
CA PRO A 648 45.76 -79.12 -33.48
C PRO A 648 45.20 -78.95 -32.05
N THR A 649 44.48 -79.93 -31.52
CA THR A 649 43.88 -79.90 -30.16
C THR A 649 44.68 -80.67 -29.13
N THR A 650 45.45 -81.76 -29.53
CA THR A 650 46.16 -82.63 -28.64
C THR A 650 47.66 -82.56 -28.80
N GLY A 651 48.18 -82.03 -29.82
CA GLY A 651 49.56 -81.85 -30.16
C GLY A 651 50.19 -83.06 -30.94
#